data_a2dc0e632c95810b77f31590e9912a26
#
_entry.id   a2dc0e632c95810b77f31590e9912a26
#
_cell.length_a   1.000
_cell.length_b   1.000
_cell.length_c   1.000
_cell.angle_alpha   90.00
_cell.angle_beta   90.00
_cell.angle_gamma   90.00
#
_symmetry.space_group_name_H-M   'P 1'
#
loop_
_entity.id
_entity.type
_entity.pdbx_description
1 polymer ?
#
loop_
_entity_poly.entity_id
_entity_poly.type
_entity_poly.pdbx_seq_one_letter_code
_entity_poly.pdbx_strand_id
1 'polypeptide(L)'
;MPKFELTADYSPTGDQPEAIAQLTEGVLQGVPAQTLLGVTGSGKTFTIANVIQNINKPTLILSHNKTLAAQLYGEFKSFFPHNAVEYYVSYYDYYQPEAYIPSTDTYIEKDLAINDEIDKLRLAATSALLSGRKDVVVVSSVSCIYGMGNPAAFYDNVIELKRGKLLDRNVFLRRLVDSLYTRNDLNLERGCFRVKGDTVDIYLAYSDNLLRVTFWDDEIDAIEEVDPVSCLRLGSFDEYRIYPANLFMTTKESTAKAIHQIEDDLHKQVSYFEEIGKPYEAKRLYERVTYDMEMIRELGHCSGIENYSRYFYGREAGTRPYCLLDFFPEDFLIVIDESHVSVPQINAMYGGDRARKKNLVEYGFRLPAAMDNRPLKFEEFQQLARQVIYVSATPADYELQQSEGIVVEQVIRPTGLLDPIIEVRPSLNQVDDLMEEIQQRIEKDERILVTTLTKRMAEELTDYFMKHDIRTNYIHSDVDTLERVQIMDDLRAGRFDVLVGVNLLREGLDLPEVSLVAILDADKEGFLRSHRSLTQTVGRAARNVHGKAIMYADRITDSMQKTIDETNRRREKQLKYNEEHGITPQQIKKGRKMTDLISANAEAHAETRAYIEPEERMAVADPIMEYMTRDQLEKSIERSRKLMQEAAKKLDFIEAAQYRDEMLRMEEMLKEK
;
A
#
# COMPACT_ATOMS: atom_id res chain seq x y z
N MET A 1 -22.09 -10.86 -20.42
CA MET A 1 -20.98 -10.28 -19.66
C MET A 1 -20.15 -11.43 -19.13
N PRO A 2 -18.82 -11.32 -19.17
CA PRO A 2 -17.95 -12.36 -18.61
C PRO A 2 -18.22 -12.54 -17.11
N LYS A 3 -18.06 -13.78 -16.63
CA LYS A 3 -18.19 -14.16 -15.22
C LYS A 3 -16.83 -14.54 -14.68
N PHE A 4 -16.67 -14.47 -13.37
CA PHE A 4 -15.47 -15.01 -12.74
C PHE A 4 -15.41 -16.51 -12.89
N GLU A 5 -14.25 -17.01 -13.32
CA GLU A 5 -13.93 -18.44 -13.46
C GLU A 5 -12.70 -18.76 -12.61
N LEU A 6 -12.95 -19.35 -11.43
CA LEU A 6 -11.89 -19.73 -10.51
C LEU A 6 -11.15 -20.95 -11.02
N THR A 7 -9.84 -20.87 -11.12
CA THR A 7 -8.94 -21.96 -11.46
C THR A 7 -8.11 -22.33 -10.24
N ALA A 8 -8.23 -23.57 -9.74
CA ALA A 8 -7.41 -24.08 -8.65
C ALA A 8 -7.32 -25.60 -8.74
N ASP A 9 -6.18 -26.17 -8.35
CA ASP A 9 -5.92 -27.61 -8.32
C ASP A 9 -6.50 -28.30 -7.07
N TYR A 10 -7.15 -27.55 -6.20
CA TYR A 10 -7.70 -28.01 -4.93
C TYR A 10 -9.09 -27.41 -4.67
N SER A 11 -9.86 -28.09 -3.82
CA SER A 11 -11.19 -27.68 -3.40
C SER A 11 -11.19 -27.12 -1.97
N PRO A 12 -12.19 -26.32 -1.58
CA PRO A 12 -12.36 -25.84 -0.21
C PRO A 12 -12.40 -26.97 0.82
N THR A 13 -11.65 -26.83 1.91
CA THR A 13 -11.55 -27.81 3.01
C THR A 13 -11.61 -27.13 4.38
N GLY A 14 -11.81 -27.93 5.44
CA GLY A 14 -11.87 -27.41 6.81
C GLY A 14 -13.06 -26.49 7.03
N ASP A 15 -12.81 -25.31 7.57
CA ASP A 15 -13.81 -24.27 7.79
C ASP A 15 -14.17 -23.49 6.50
N GLN A 16 -13.40 -23.67 5.40
CA GLN A 16 -13.56 -22.87 4.17
C GLN A 16 -14.95 -22.98 3.53
N PRO A 17 -15.54 -24.21 3.35
CA PRO A 17 -16.87 -24.33 2.73
C PRO A 17 -17.95 -23.54 3.47
N GLU A 18 -17.95 -23.59 4.79
CA GLU A 18 -18.91 -22.87 5.62
C GLU A 18 -18.66 -21.36 5.58
N ALA A 19 -17.41 -20.94 5.68
CA ALA A 19 -17.02 -19.53 5.58
C ALA A 19 -17.39 -18.93 4.21
N ILE A 20 -17.17 -19.65 3.11
CA ILE A 20 -17.57 -19.24 1.76
C ILE A 20 -19.09 -19.07 1.69
N ALA A 21 -19.85 -20.04 2.21
CA ALA A 21 -21.31 -19.99 2.18
C ALA A 21 -21.84 -18.78 2.97
N GLN A 22 -21.41 -18.60 4.21
CA GLN A 22 -21.85 -17.52 5.09
C GLN A 22 -21.51 -16.14 4.51
N LEU A 23 -20.27 -15.93 4.06
CA LEU A 23 -19.85 -14.66 3.47
C LEU A 23 -20.59 -14.37 2.17
N THR A 24 -20.77 -15.36 1.30
CA THR A 24 -21.51 -15.22 0.05
C THR A 24 -22.97 -14.83 0.32
N GLU A 25 -23.63 -15.54 1.23
CA GLU A 25 -25.02 -15.26 1.60
C GLU A 25 -25.17 -13.85 2.16
N GLY A 26 -24.28 -13.43 3.07
CA GLY A 26 -24.31 -12.09 3.63
C GLY A 26 -24.14 -11.00 2.57
N VAL A 27 -23.22 -11.15 1.60
CA VAL A 27 -23.09 -10.19 0.49
C VAL A 27 -24.35 -10.16 -0.38
N LEU A 28 -24.94 -11.32 -0.70
CA LEU A 28 -26.16 -11.37 -1.52
C LEU A 28 -27.39 -10.81 -0.82
N GLN A 29 -27.46 -10.93 0.51
CA GLN A 29 -28.49 -10.31 1.34
C GLN A 29 -28.30 -8.81 1.58
N GLY A 30 -27.17 -8.24 1.12
CA GLY A 30 -26.88 -6.80 1.28
C GLY A 30 -26.36 -6.44 2.65
N VAL A 31 -25.80 -7.38 3.44
CA VAL A 31 -25.17 -7.09 4.73
C VAL A 31 -24.03 -6.09 4.53
N PRO A 32 -24.02 -4.95 5.25
CA PRO A 32 -23.05 -3.89 5.01
C PRO A 32 -21.61 -4.28 5.37
N ALA A 33 -21.43 -5.06 6.43
CA ALA A 33 -20.11 -5.42 6.94
C ALA A 33 -20.10 -6.86 7.48
N GLN A 34 -19.06 -7.59 7.16
CA GLN A 34 -18.81 -8.95 7.66
C GLN A 34 -17.35 -9.06 8.07
N THR A 35 -17.06 -9.88 9.07
CA THR A 35 -15.69 -10.13 9.53
C THR A 35 -15.32 -11.59 9.35
N LEU A 36 -14.25 -11.85 8.57
CA LEU A 36 -13.61 -13.16 8.46
C LEU A 36 -12.42 -13.21 9.42
N LEU A 37 -12.55 -13.97 10.51
CA LEU A 37 -11.45 -14.32 11.38
C LEU A 37 -10.73 -15.52 10.79
N GLY A 38 -9.62 -15.27 10.11
CA GLY A 38 -8.86 -16.32 9.44
C GLY A 38 -7.42 -16.38 9.94
N VAL A 39 -7.02 -17.49 10.56
CA VAL A 39 -5.64 -17.66 11.01
C VAL A 39 -4.67 -17.72 9.85
N THR A 40 -3.39 -17.44 10.11
CA THR A 40 -2.34 -17.57 9.11
C THR A 40 -2.27 -19.00 8.60
N GLY A 41 -2.33 -19.19 7.26
CA GLY A 41 -2.28 -20.52 6.64
C GLY A 41 -3.60 -21.25 6.51
N SER A 42 -4.72 -20.65 6.89
CA SER A 42 -6.05 -21.23 6.67
C SER A 42 -6.56 -21.10 5.23
N GLY A 43 -5.86 -20.34 4.36
CA GLY A 43 -6.26 -20.14 2.97
C GLY A 43 -7.31 -19.03 2.80
N LYS A 44 -7.22 -17.94 3.55
CA LYS A 44 -8.13 -16.78 3.46
C LYS A 44 -8.32 -16.26 2.03
N THR A 45 -7.21 -16.11 1.28
CA THR A 45 -7.24 -15.61 -0.10
C THR A 45 -8.10 -16.50 -1.00
N PHE A 46 -7.95 -17.82 -0.86
CA PHE A 46 -8.75 -18.80 -1.61
C PHE A 46 -10.24 -18.74 -1.24
N THR A 47 -10.55 -18.57 0.05
CA THR A 47 -11.93 -18.36 0.51
C THR A 47 -12.55 -17.12 -0.13
N ILE A 48 -11.85 -15.99 -0.10
CA ILE A 48 -12.30 -14.74 -0.73
C ILE A 48 -12.44 -14.91 -2.26
N ALA A 49 -11.53 -15.62 -2.94
CA ALA A 49 -11.65 -15.89 -4.37
C ALA A 49 -12.94 -16.68 -4.70
N ASN A 50 -13.28 -17.69 -3.88
CA ASN A 50 -14.55 -18.41 -4.03
C ASN A 50 -15.78 -17.51 -3.81
N VAL A 51 -15.74 -16.63 -2.80
CA VAL A 51 -16.81 -15.65 -2.56
C VAL A 51 -16.97 -14.73 -3.77
N ILE A 52 -15.88 -14.18 -4.31
CA ILE A 52 -15.89 -13.33 -5.51
C ILE A 52 -16.52 -14.05 -6.70
N GLN A 53 -16.14 -15.30 -6.95
CA GLN A 53 -16.76 -16.10 -8.02
C GLN A 53 -18.27 -16.24 -7.82
N ASN A 54 -18.71 -16.54 -6.60
CA ASN A 54 -20.11 -16.80 -6.29
C ASN A 54 -20.98 -15.55 -6.43
N ILE A 55 -20.48 -14.38 -6.00
CA ILE A 55 -21.23 -13.12 -6.05
C ILE A 55 -21.17 -12.44 -7.42
N ASN A 56 -20.11 -12.69 -8.19
CA ASN A 56 -19.86 -12.12 -9.52
C ASN A 56 -20.01 -10.59 -9.57
N LYS A 57 -19.39 -9.88 -8.60
CA LYS A 57 -19.36 -8.41 -8.50
C LYS A 57 -17.92 -7.89 -8.65
N PRO A 58 -17.71 -6.70 -9.24
CA PRO A 58 -16.40 -6.03 -9.17
C PRO A 58 -15.95 -5.92 -7.72
N THR A 59 -14.68 -6.22 -7.47
CA THR A 59 -14.16 -6.31 -6.10
C THR A 59 -12.87 -5.52 -5.95
N LEU A 60 -12.79 -4.70 -4.91
CA LEU A 60 -11.58 -4.03 -4.46
C LEU A 60 -10.97 -4.83 -3.30
N ILE A 61 -9.75 -5.30 -3.47
CA ILE A 61 -8.94 -5.90 -2.39
C ILE A 61 -7.98 -4.83 -1.89
N LEU A 62 -8.12 -4.43 -0.64
CA LEU A 62 -7.32 -3.39 -0.02
C LEU A 62 -6.33 -3.97 0.96
N SER A 63 -5.05 -3.65 0.77
CA SER A 63 -3.94 -4.06 1.63
C SER A 63 -3.22 -2.84 2.21
N HIS A 64 -2.58 -3.00 3.36
CA HIS A 64 -1.91 -1.89 4.05
C HIS A 64 -0.54 -1.50 3.46
N ASN A 65 0.08 -2.35 2.62
CA ASN A 65 1.35 -2.03 1.95
C ASN A 65 1.46 -2.63 0.54
N LYS A 66 2.41 -2.14 -0.26
CA LYS A 66 2.65 -2.58 -1.65
C LYS A 66 3.08 -4.04 -1.75
N THR A 67 3.92 -4.52 -0.85
CA THR A 67 4.46 -5.89 -0.89
C THR A 67 3.36 -6.92 -0.72
N LEU A 68 2.50 -6.73 0.27
CA LEU A 68 1.34 -7.61 0.47
C LEU A 68 0.33 -7.47 -0.68
N ALA A 69 0.11 -6.26 -1.19
CA ALA A 69 -0.72 -6.05 -2.36
C ALA A 69 -0.18 -6.79 -3.59
N ALA A 70 1.15 -6.78 -3.83
CA ALA A 70 1.77 -7.53 -4.92
C ALA A 70 1.61 -9.05 -4.75
N GLN A 71 1.77 -9.56 -3.53
CA GLN A 71 1.52 -10.97 -3.24
C GLN A 71 0.06 -11.36 -3.54
N LEU A 72 -0.90 -10.59 -3.02
CA LEU A 72 -2.33 -10.82 -3.25
C LEU A 72 -2.68 -10.73 -4.74
N TYR A 73 -2.12 -9.75 -5.46
CA TYR A 73 -2.28 -9.64 -6.91
C TYR A 73 -1.84 -10.91 -7.62
N GLY A 74 -0.65 -11.44 -7.30
CA GLY A 74 -0.14 -12.69 -7.87
C GLY A 74 -1.04 -13.89 -7.56
N GLU A 75 -1.54 -14.00 -6.31
CA GLU A 75 -2.46 -15.06 -5.89
C GLU A 75 -3.80 -14.96 -6.65
N PHE A 76 -4.45 -13.78 -6.69
CA PHE A 76 -5.71 -13.58 -7.41
C PHE A 76 -5.55 -13.75 -8.93
N LYS A 77 -4.42 -13.33 -9.51
CA LYS A 77 -4.10 -13.55 -10.92
C LYS A 77 -4.01 -15.05 -11.26
N SER A 78 -3.46 -15.86 -10.35
CA SER A 78 -3.42 -17.31 -10.53
C SER A 78 -4.80 -17.97 -10.38
N PHE A 79 -5.65 -17.43 -9.50
CA PHE A 79 -7.03 -17.93 -9.35
C PHE A 79 -7.96 -17.52 -10.49
N PHE A 80 -7.73 -16.36 -11.09
CA PHE A 80 -8.56 -15.79 -12.15
C PHE A 80 -7.73 -15.46 -13.41
N PRO A 81 -7.11 -16.46 -14.07
CA PRO A 81 -6.20 -16.22 -15.19
C PRO A 81 -6.90 -15.60 -16.42
N HIS A 82 -8.21 -15.77 -16.56
CA HIS A 82 -9.00 -15.31 -17.71
C HIS A 82 -9.86 -14.06 -17.40
N ASN A 83 -9.83 -13.58 -16.16
CA ASN A 83 -10.57 -12.40 -15.74
C ASN A 83 -9.65 -11.19 -15.55
N ALA A 84 -10.23 -10.01 -15.41
CA ALA A 84 -9.46 -8.79 -15.16
C ALA A 84 -9.03 -8.73 -13.69
N VAL A 85 -7.79 -9.10 -13.42
CA VAL A 85 -7.15 -8.87 -12.13
C VAL A 85 -6.12 -7.79 -12.32
N GLU A 86 -6.31 -6.67 -11.65
CA GLU A 86 -5.58 -5.42 -11.84
C GLU A 86 -4.84 -5.01 -10.57
N TYR A 87 -3.75 -4.27 -10.73
CA TYR A 87 -2.91 -3.82 -9.64
C TYR A 87 -2.90 -2.30 -9.55
N TYR A 88 -3.23 -1.76 -8.38
CA TYR A 88 -3.34 -0.32 -8.18
C TYR A 88 -2.66 0.12 -6.88
N VAL A 89 -1.42 0.58 -6.96
CA VAL A 89 -0.64 1.08 -5.82
C VAL A 89 -0.07 2.47 -6.15
N SER A 90 0.64 3.08 -5.23
CA SER A 90 1.35 4.34 -5.50
C SER A 90 2.39 4.11 -6.61
N TYR A 91 2.42 5.00 -7.60
CA TYR A 91 3.30 4.89 -8.78
C TYR A 91 4.64 5.60 -8.60
N TYR A 92 4.96 6.05 -7.38
CA TYR A 92 6.24 6.66 -7.08
C TYR A 92 7.26 5.60 -6.65
N ASP A 93 8.45 5.62 -7.27
CA ASP A 93 9.61 4.86 -6.83
C ASP A 93 10.26 5.55 -5.64
N TYR A 94 10.29 6.86 -5.67
CA TYR A 94 10.71 7.72 -4.60
C TYR A 94 9.70 8.87 -4.47
N TYR A 95 9.33 9.22 -3.25
CA TYR A 95 8.42 10.31 -2.99
C TYR A 95 8.81 11.08 -1.74
N GLN A 96 9.28 12.31 -1.94
CA GLN A 96 9.47 13.31 -0.89
C GLN A 96 8.32 14.32 -0.98
N PRO A 97 7.42 14.36 0.00
CA PRO A 97 6.34 15.33 0.00
C PRO A 97 6.88 16.74 0.25
N GLU A 98 6.31 17.73 -0.44
CA GLU A 98 6.54 19.13 -0.15
C GLU A 98 6.11 19.45 1.29
N ALA A 99 6.97 20.08 2.08
CA ALA A 99 6.67 20.42 3.46
C ALA A 99 7.38 21.71 3.90
N TYR A 100 6.81 22.37 4.90
CA TYR A 100 7.46 23.47 5.59
C TYR A 100 7.42 23.27 7.10
N ILE A 101 8.58 23.41 7.73
CA ILE A 101 8.77 23.26 9.16
C ILE A 101 8.98 24.65 9.77
N PRO A 102 7.95 25.22 10.41
CA PRO A 102 8.06 26.58 10.96
C PRO A 102 9.12 26.71 12.07
N SER A 103 9.36 25.63 12.84
CA SER A 103 10.31 25.65 13.95
C SER A 103 11.76 25.85 13.50
N THR A 104 12.14 25.36 12.34
CA THR A 104 13.48 25.44 11.78
C THR A 104 13.58 26.36 10.56
N ASP A 105 12.47 26.98 10.13
CA ASP A 105 12.35 27.76 8.89
C ASP A 105 12.88 26.97 7.68
N THR A 106 12.54 25.68 7.62
CA THR A 106 13.03 24.78 6.57
C THR A 106 11.91 24.46 5.60
N TYR A 107 12.13 24.78 4.32
CA TYR A 107 11.28 24.37 3.22
C TYR A 107 11.89 23.15 2.56
N ILE A 108 11.07 22.11 2.40
CA ILE A 108 11.42 20.87 1.71
C ILE A 108 10.67 20.87 0.39
N GLU A 109 11.42 20.86 -0.69
CA GLU A 109 10.84 20.79 -2.03
C GLU A 109 10.33 19.37 -2.31
N LYS A 110 9.22 19.29 -3.06
CA LYS A 110 8.71 18.00 -3.54
C LYS A 110 9.72 17.37 -4.49
N ASP A 111 10.10 16.14 -4.21
CA ASP A 111 10.92 15.32 -5.11
C ASP A 111 10.25 13.96 -5.32
N LEU A 112 10.30 13.44 -6.55
CA LEU A 112 9.64 12.19 -6.90
C LEU A 112 10.26 11.53 -8.12
N ALA A 113 10.20 10.20 -8.15
CA ALA A 113 10.49 9.40 -9.33
C ALA A 113 9.26 8.54 -9.64
N ILE A 114 8.76 8.61 -10.86
CA ILE A 114 7.59 7.85 -11.32
C ILE A 114 8.05 6.51 -11.86
N ASN A 115 7.31 5.45 -11.52
CA ASN A 115 7.47 4.13 -12.09
C ASN A 115 6.45 3.94 -13.23
N ASP A 116 6.93 3.94 -14.46
CA ASP A 116 6.11 3.85 -15.67
C ASP A 116 5.32 2.53 -15.76
N GLU A 117 5.86 1.43 -15.20
CA GLU A 117 5.17 0.15 -15.18
C GLU A 117 3.98 0.17 -14.21
N ILE A 118 4.15 0.78 -13.04
CA ILE A 118 3.03 0.93 -12.09
C ILE A 118 1.99 1.91 -12.65
N ASP A 119 2.40 2.96 -13.33
CA ASP A 119 1.46 3.91 -13.98
C ASP A 119 0.63 3.20 -15.06
N LYS A 120 1.25 2.36 -15.90
CA LYS A 120 0.55 1.47 -16.84
C LYS A 120 -0.50 0.60 -16.13
N LEU A 121 -0.13 -0.06 -15.03
CA LEU A 121 -1.05 -0.93 -14.30
C LEU A 121 -2.22 -0.15 -13.67
N ARG A 122 -1.99 1.08 -13.23
CA ARG A 122 -3.05 1.98 -12.74
C ARG A 122 -4.02 2.38 -13.85
N LEU A 123 -3.51 2.70 -15.04
CA LEU A 123 -4.34 2.97 -16.22
C LEU A 123 -5.12 1.73 -16.66
N ALA A 124 -4.52 0.54 -16.61
CA ALA A 124 -5.19 -0.72 -16.90
C ALA A 124 -6.36 -0.97 -15.93
N ALA A 125 -6.15 -0.76 -14.62
CA ALA A 125 -7.19 -0.90 -13.61
C ALA A 125 -8.38 0.03 -13.85
N THR A 126 -8.12 1.32 -14.11
CA THR A 126 -9.19 2.30 -14.38
C THR A 126 -9.93 2.00 -15.69
N SER A 127 -9.21 1.59 -16.72
CA SER A 127 -9.80 1.19 -18.01
C SER A 127 -10.67 -0.05 -17.87
N ALA A 128 -10.23 -1.06 -17.12
CA ALA A 128 -11.00 -2.27 -16.83
C ALA A 128 -12.30 -1.95 -16.10
N LEU A 129 -12.26 -1.08 -15.07
CA LEU A 129 -13.44 -0.67 -14.31
C LEU A 129 -14.45 0.07 -15.19
N LEU A 130 -14.00 0.97 -16.06
CA LEU A 130 -14.88 1.76 -16.95
C LEU A 130 -15.31 1.00 -18.20
N SER A 131 -14.76 -0.18 -18.47
CA SER A 131 -15.17 -1.02 -19.61
C SER A 131 -16.60 -1.57 -19.52
N GLY A 132 -17.19 -1.51 -18.33
CA GLY A 132 -18.52 -2.07 -18.05
C GLY A 132 -18.51 -3.56 -17.75
N ARG A 133 -17.32 -4.23 -17.72
CA ARG A 133 -17.22 -5.63 -17.28
C ARG A 133 -17.44 -5.73 -15.76
N LYS A 134 -17.98 -6.87 -15.32
CA LYS A 134 -18.24 -7.14 -13.90
C LYS A 134 -17.21 -8.06 -13.26
N ASP A 135 -16.41 -8.74 -14.06
CA ASP A 135 -15.38 -9.68 -13.65
C ASP A 135 -14.04 -8.99 -13.43
N VAL A 136 -14.03 -7.93 -12.62
CA VAL A 136 -12.84 -7.13 -12.30
C VAL A 136 -12.49 -7.24 -10.83
N VAL A 137 -11.27 -7.64 -10.53
CA VAL A 137 -10.67 -7.57 -9.20
C VAL A 137 -9.54 -6.55 -9.25
N VAL A 138 -9.59 -5.52 -8.41
CA VAL A 138 -8.49 -4.57 -8.26
C VAL A 138 -7.83 -4.79 -6.91
N VAL A 139 -6.55 -5.13 -6.91
CA VAL A 139 -5.75 -5.24 -5.69
C VAL A 139 -5.01 -3.93 -5.49
N SER A 140 -5.24 -3.28 -4.36
CA SER A 140 -4.72 -1.95 -4.09
C SER A 140 -4.08 -1.82 -2.71
N SER A 141 -3.15 -0.87 -2.60
CA SER A 141 -2.73 -0.32 -1.30
C SER A 141 -3.67 0.82 -0.88
N VAL A 142 -3.43 1.42 0.28
CA VAL A 142 -4.20 2.59 0.77
C VAL A 142 -4.14 3.79 -0.18
N SER A 143 -3.24 3.78 -1.18
CA SER A 143 -3.19 4.81 -2.24
C SER A 143 -4.50 4.98 -3.02
N CYS A 144 -5.41 4.01 -2.98
CA CYS A 144 -6.73 4.10 -3.62
C CYS A 144 -7.63 5.23 -3.09
N ILE A 145 -7.38 5.73 -1.87
CA ILE A 145 -8.16 6.83 -1.28
C ILE A 145 -7.62 8.22 -1.63
N TYR A 146 -6.48 8.31 -2.33
CA TYR A 146 -5.90 9.59 -2.76
C TYR A 146 -6.56 10.11 -4.03
N GLY A 147 -6.44 11.44 -4.23
CA GLY A 147 -7.03 12.15 -5.35
C GLY A 147 -6.59 11.63 -6.72
N MET A 148 -7.58 11.43 -7.58
CA MET A 148 -7.43 11.02 -8.99
C MET A 148 -8.15 11.98 -9.92
N GLY A 149 -8.02 11.73 -11.22
CA GLY A 149 -8.82 12.39 -12.26
C GLY A 149 -10.33 12.12 -12.12
N ASN A 150 -11.12 12.94 -12.77
CA ASN A 150 -12.58 12.76 -12.80
C ASN A 150 -12.94 11.55 -13.69
N PRO A 151 -13.65 10.52 -13.17
CA PRO A 151 -14.07 9.36 -13.95
C PRO A 151 -14.90 9.71 -15.19
N ALA A 152 -15.81 10.68 -15.09
CA ALA A 152 -16.64 11.12 -16.19
C ALA A 152 -15.78 11.76 -17.31
N ALA A 153 -14.87 12.66 -16.95
CA ALA A 153 -13.96 13.27 -17.93
C ALA A 153 -13.05 12.23 -18.60
N PHE A 154 -12.62 11.21 -17.87
CA PHE A 154 -11.86 10.09 -18.44
C PHE A 154 -12.72 9.27 -19.42
N TYR A 155 -13.96 8.96 -19.06
CA TYR A 155 -14.88 8.19 -19.89
C TYR A 155 -15.30 8.96 -21.16
N ASP A 156 -15.54 10.25 -21.08
CA ASP A 156 -15.96 11.10 -22.21
C ASP A 156 -14.87 11.18 -23.31
N ASN A 157 -13.63 10.89 -22.96
CA ASN A 157 -12.49 10.86 -23.90
C ASN A 157 -12.13 9.45 -24.40
N VAL A 158 -12.98 8.44 -24.14
CA VAL A 158 -12.82 7.10 -24.71
C VAL A 158 -13.16 7.14 -26.20
N ILE A 159 -12.30 6.54 -27.00
CA ILE A 159 -12.50 6.45 -28.45
C ILE A 159 -13.06 5.06 -28.79
N GLU A 160 -14.29 5.02 -29.26
CA GLU A 160 -14.92 3.77 -29.70
C GLU A 160 -14.65 3.55 -31.18
N LEU A 161 -14.01 2.42 -31.49
CA LEU A 161 -13.73 1.94 -32.83
C LEU A 161 -14.63 0.75 -33.14
N LYS A 162 -15.13 0.73 -34.38
CA LYS A 162 -15.90 -0.40 -34.91
C LYS A 162 -15.51 -0.61 -36.35
N ARG A 163 -15.20 -1.85 -36.70
CA ARG A 163 -14.89 -2.25 -38.07
C ARG A 163 -16.06 -1.95 -39.00
N GLY A 164 -15.80 -1.39 -40.16
CA GLY A 164 -16.81 -0.97 -41.13
C GLY A 164 -17.46 0.39 -40.79
N LYS A 165 -17.06 1.07 -39.72
CA LYS A 165 -17.57 2.39 -39.37
C LYS A 165 -16.84 3.46 -40.17
N LEU A 166 -17.60 4.39 -40.74
CA LEU A 166 -17.06 5.60 -41.34
C LEU A 166 -16.50 6.52 -40.26
N LEU A 167 -15.21 6.79 -40.33
CA LEU A 167 -14.49 7.69 -39.44
C LEU A 167 -13.33 8.34 -40.15
N ASP A 168 -13.42 9.63 -40.47
CA ASP A 168 -12.32 10.38 -41.05
C ASP A 168 -11.04 10.21 -40.23
N ARG A 169 -9.96 9.82 -40.90
CA ARG A 169 -8.67 9.56 -40.23
C ARG A 169 -8.15 10.78 -39.48
N ASN A 170 -8.30 12.00 -40.00
CA ASN A 170 -7.81 13.20 -39.32
C ASN A 170 -8.64 13.53 -38.07
N VAL A 171 -9.93 13.22 -38.10
CA VAL A 171 -10.78 13.30 -36.91
C VAL A 171 -10.34 12.30 -35.86
N PHE A 172 -10.02 11.07 -36.27
CA PHE A 172 -9.47 10.05 -35.38
C PHE A 172 -8.15 10.48 -34.74
N LEU A 173 -7.19 10.98 -35.54
CA LEU A 173 -5.91 11.49 -35.04
C LEU A 173 -6.07 12.65 -34.03
N ARG A 174 -7.03 13.55 -34.26
CA ARG A 174 -7.34 14.62 -33.30
C ARG A 174 -7.88 14.06 -31.99
N ARG A 175 -8.78 13.06 -32.06
CA ARG A 175 -9.29 12.40 -30.85
C ARG A 175 -8.19 11.70 -30.04
N LEU A 176 -7.19 11.11 -30.71
CA LEU A 176 -6.02 10.54 -30.03
C LEU A 176 -5.24 11.63 -29.26
N VAL A 177 -5.02 12.80 -29.89
CA VAL A 177 -4.35 13.92 -29.21
C VAL A 177 -5.21 14.46 -28.05
N ASP A 178 -6.53 14.57 -28.23
CA ASP A 178 -7.46 15.00 -27.18
C ASP A 178 -7.48 13.99 -26.01
N SER A 179 -7.24 12.70 -26.30
CA SER A 179 -7.08 11.62 -25.30
C SER A 179 -5.64 11.50 -24.79
N LEU A 180 -4.82 12.54 -24.98
CA LEU A 180 -3.45 12.70 -24.49
C LEU A 180 -2.41 11.74 -25.08
N TYR A 181 -2.69 11.10 -26.24
CA TYR A 181 -1.66 10.40 -27.01
C TYR A 181 -0.81 11.39 -27.79
N THR A 182 0.50 11.15 -27.82
CA THR A 182 1.45 12.00 -28.54
C THR A 182 1.85 11.35 -29.86
N ARG A 183 1.88 12.15 -30.95
CA ARG A 183 2.37 11.64 -32.24
C ARG A 183 3.89 11.56 -32.23
N ASN A 184 4.43 10.37 -32.47
CA ASN A 184 5.86 10.14 -32.63
C ASN A 184 6.09 9.08 -33.73
N ASP A 185 6.45 9.56 -34.91
CA ASP A 185 6.66 8.69 -36.07
C ASP A 185 8.04 7.99 -36.08
N LEU A 186 9.00 8.44 -35.25
CA LEU A 186 10.36 7.92 -35.18
C LEU A 186 10.52 6.86 -34.09
N ASN A 187 10.09 7.18 -32.87
CA ASN A 187 10.20 6.29 -31.72
C ASN A 187 8.82 6.08 -31.12
N LEU A 188 8.27 4.87 -31.27
CA LEU A 188 6.94 4.54 -30.79
C LEU A 188 7.03 4.00 -29.37
N GLU A 189 6.74 4.84 -28.40
CA GLU A 189 6.71 4.54 -26.97
C GLU A 189 5.27 4.47 -26.46
N ARG A 190 5.07 3.97 -25.22
CA ARG A 190 3.75 3.94 -24.59
C ARG A 190 3.12 5.35 -24.54
N GLY A 191 1.83 5.44 -24.83
CA GLY A 191 1.12 6.72 -24.93
C GLY A 191 1.42 7.49 -26.21
N CYS A 192 2.13 6.89 -27.19
CA CYS A 192 2.39 7.48 -28.48
C CYS A 192 1.64 6.76 -29.60
N PHE A 193 1.43 7.47 -30.70
CA PHE A 193 0.96 6.88 -31.96
C PHE A 193 1.81 7.34 -33.14
N ARG A 194 1.83 6.53 -34.19
CA ARG A 194 2.47 6.86 -35.46
C ARG A 194 1.53 6.59 -36.64
N VAL A 195 1.76 7.29 -37.72
CA VAL A 195 0.97 7.15 -38.97
C VAL A 195 1.84 6.70 -40.09
N LYS A 196 1.49 5.59 -40.75
CA LYS A 196 2.17 5.07 -41.95
C LYS A 196 1.15 4.76 -43.05
N GLY A 197 0.99 5.68 -43.99
CA GLY A 197 -0.02 5.54 -45.03
C GLY A 197 -1.45 5.51 -44.44
N ASP A 198 -2.17 4.44 -44.70
CA ASP A 198 -3.54 4.24 -44.21
C ASP A 198 -3.61 3.51 -42.86
N THR A 199 -2.44 3.29 -42.26
CA THR A 199 -2.33 2.58 -40.96
C THR A 199 -1.91 3.52 -39.86
N VAL A 200 -2.59 3.41 -38.72
CA VAL A 200 -2.27 4.10 -37.45
C VAL A 200 -1.91 3.06 -36.41
N ASP A 201 -0.65 3.06 -35.97
CA ASP A 201 -0.17 2.24 -34.87
C ASP A 201 -0.21 3.06 -33.58
N ILE A 202 -0.88 2.55 -32.55
CA ILE A 202 -1.06 3.22 -31.25
C ILE A 202 -0.46 2.32 -30.17
N TYR A 203 0.58 2.81 -29.46
CA TYR A 203 1.08 2.12 -28.31
C TYR A 203 0.23 2.51 -27.10
N LEU A 204 -0.65 1.59 -26.69
CA LEU A 204 -1.61 1.85 -25.62
C LEU A 204 -0.89 2.14 -24.31
N ALA A 205 -1.34 3.17 -23.59
CA ALA A 205 -0.71 3.56 -22.32
C ALA A 205 -0.91 2.54 -21.19
N TYR A 206 -1.92 1.68 -21.32
CA TYR A 206 -2.36 0.68 -20.33
C TYR A 206 -2.07 -0.78 -20.77
N SER A 207 -1.30 -0.99 -21.83
CA SER A 207 -0.99 -2.32 -22.38
C SER A 207 0.44 -2.38 -22.87
N ASP A 208 0.99 -3.58 -22.98
CA ASP A 208 2.30 -3.83 -23.58
C ASP A 208 2.23 -4.02 -25.10
N ASN A 209 1.02 -4.06 -25.66
CA ASN A 209 0.78 -4.30 -27.07
C ASN A 209 0.40 -3.02 -27.84
N LEU A 210 0.63 -3.03 -29.14
CA LEU A 210 0.17 -2.00 -30.07
C LEU A 210 -1.24 -2.31 -30.53
N LEU A 211 -2.07 -1.28 -30.67
CA LEU A 211 -3.30 -1.34 -31.44
C LEU A 211 -3.02 -0.77 -32.84
N ARG A 212 -3.21 -1.57 -33.85
CA ARG A 212 -3.11 -1.17 -35.28
C ARG A 212 -4.50 -0.97 -35.84
N VAL A 213 -4.78 0.22 -36.35
CA VAL A 213 -6.01 0.57 -37.04
C VAL A 213 -5.68 0.84 -38.51
N THR A 214 -6.26 0.05 -39.42
CA THR A 214 -6.09 0.22 -40.84
C THR A 214 -7.35 0.84 -41.44
N PHE A 215 -7.18 1.86 -42.25
CA PHE A 215 -8.25 2.59 -42.94
C PHE A 215 -8.30 2.21 -44.40
N TRP A 216 -9.50 2.10 -44.95
CA TRP A 216 -9.76 2.11 -46.37
C TRP A 216 -10.57 3.36 -46.66
N ASP A 217 -9.89 4.39 -47.21
CA ASP A 217 -10.42 5.74 -47.32
C ASP A 217 -10.85 6.28 -45.93
N ASP A 218 -12.11 6.58 -45.70
CA ASP A 218 -12.67 7.01 -44.42
C ASP A 218 -13.38 5.89 -43.64
N GLU A 219 -13.13 4.62 -43.97
CA GLU A 219 -13.73 3.47 -43.28
C GLU A 219 -12.66 2.68 -42.52
N ILE A 220 -12.98 2.23 -41.33
CA ILE A 220 -12.11 1.34 -40.53
C ILE A 220 -12.20 -0.07 -41.16
N ASP A 221 -11.14 -0.51 -41.82
CA ASP A 221 -11.03 -1.83 -42.47
C ASP A 221 -10.65 -2.91 -41.45
N ALA A 222 -9.62 -2.65 -40.61
CA ALA A 222 -9.16 -3.61 -39.59
C ALA A 222 -8.75 -2.93 -38.30
N ILE A 223 -8.96 -3.67 -37.21
CA ILE A 223 -8.49 -3.33 -35.87
C ILE A 223 -7.74 -4.54 -35.33
N GLU A 224 -6.43 -4.43 -35.11
CA GLU A 224 -5.55 -5.55 -34.82
C GLU A 224 -4.67 -5.25 -33.60
N GLU A 225 -4.47 -6.23 -32.74
CA GLU A 225 -3.47 -6.19 -31.69
C GLU A 225 -2.16 -6.76 -32.23
N VAL A 226 -1.07 -6.05 -31.98
CA VAL A 226 0.25 -6.34 -32.57
C VAL A 226 1.31 -6.28 -31.46
N ASP A 227 2.21 -7.24 -31.45
CA ASP A 227 3.38 -7.22 -30.59
C ASP A 227 4.35 -6.11 -31.01
N PRO A 228 4.79 -5.22 -30.10
CA PRO A 228 5.61 -4.06 -30.45
C PRO A 228 7.01 -4.42 -30.96
N VAL A 229 7.55 -5.58 -30.58
CA VAL A 229 8.92 -6.02 -30.92
C VAL A 229 8.94 -6.82 -32.19
N SER A 230 8.13 -7.89 -32.24
CA SER A 230 8.09 -8.79 -33.42
C SER A 230 7.21 -8.27 -34.56
N CYS A 231 6.36 -7.28 -34.30
CA CYS A 231 5.31 -6.78 -35.18
C CYS A 231 4.32 -7.87 -35.67
N LEU A 232 4.24 -8.98 -34.97
CA LEU A 232 3.30 -10.06 -35.28
C LEU A 232 1.91 -9.71 -34.75
N ARG A 233 0.89 -10.06 -35.52
CA ARG A 233 -0.50 -9.92 -35.13
C ARG A 233 -0.82 -10.94 -34.04
N LEU A 234 -1.31 -10.45 -32.88
CA LEU A 234 -1.74 -11.24 -31.73
C LEU A 234 -3.24 -11.53 -31.78
N GLY A 235 -4.05 -10.57 -32.25
CA GLY A 235 -5.49 -10.69 -32.33
C GLY A 235 -6.11 -9.70 -33.31
N SER A 236 -7.41 -9.85 -33.58
CA SER A 236 -8.22 -8.89 -34.33
C SER A 236 -9.58 -8.69 -33.65
N PHE A 237 -10.13 -7.49 -33.80
CA PHE A 237 -11.36 -7.07 -33.12
C PHE A 237 -12.34 -6.48 -34.11
N ASP A 238 -13.64 -6.72 -33.92
CA ASP A 238 -14.70 -6.02 -34.63
C ASP A 238 -15.03 -4.68 -33.96
N GLU A 239 -14.87 -4.61 -32.63
CA GLU A 239 -15.05 -3.40 -31.82
C GLU A 239 -13.92 -3.28 -30.80
N TYR A 240 -13.42 -2.05 -30.60
CA TYR A 240 -12.38 -1.77 -29.59
C TYR A 240 -12.59 -0.40 -28.98
N ARG A 241 -12.18 -0.24 -27.69
CA ARG A 241 -12.19 1.03 -26.97
C ARG A 241 -10.79 1.45 -26.59
N ILE A 242 -10.38 2.63 -27.05
CA ILE A 242 -9.12 3.25 -26.68
C ILE A 242 -9.40 4.18 -25.50
N TYR A 243 -8.75 3.93 -24.39
CA TYR A 243 -8.82 4.77 -23.18
C TYR A 243 -7.74 5.83 -23.22
N PRO A 244 -7.92 6.99 -22.54
CA PRO A 244 -6.93 8.05 -22.47
C PRO A 244 -5.57 7.60 -21.96
N ALA A 245 -4.52 8.27 -22.42
CA ALA A 245 -3.13 7.96 -22.04
C ALA A 245 -2.74 8.48 -20.64
N ASN A 246 -3.60 9.26 -19.98
CA ASN A 246 -3.34 9.77 -18.64
C ASN A 246 -4.65 9.85 -17.82
N LEU A 247 -4.54 9.63 -16.51
CA LEU A 247 -5.67 9.70 -15.58
C LEU A 247 -6.18 11.13 -15.36
N PHE A 248 -5.34 12.13 -15.55
CA PHE A 248 -5.65 13.54 -15.31
C PHE A 248 -6.03 14.23 -16.64
N MET A 249 -7.30 14.08 -17.00
CA MET A 249 -7.87 14.67 -18.21
C MET A 249 -8.32 16.11 -17.95
N THR A 250 -7.86 17.06 -18.77
CA THR A 250 -8.31 18.45 -18.75
C THR A 250 -8.51 18.97 -20.16
N THR A 251 -9.55 19.75 -20.39
CA THR A 251 -9.79 20.42 -21.66
C THR A 251 -9.17 21.83 -21.65
N LYS A 252 -8.84 22.38 -22.84
CA LYS A 252 -8.34 23.75 -22.95
C LYS A 252 -9.29 24.78 -22.31
N GLU A 253 -10.59 24.56 -22.42
CA GLU A 253 -11.60 25.43 -21.82
C GLU A 253 -11.61 25.33 -20.29
N SER A 254 -11.50 24.11 -19.73
CA SER A 254 -11.42 23.93 -18.28
C SER A 254 -10.13 24.50 -17.72
N THR A 255 -9.01 24.37 -18.44
CA THR A 255 -7.73 24.96 -18.07
C THR A 255 -7.80 26.50 -18.05
N ALA A 256 -8.39 27.13 -19.05
CA ALA A 256 -8.56 28.59 -19.07
C ALA A 256 -9.43 29.10 -17.90
N LYS A 257 -10.54 28.39 -17.59
CA LYS A 257 -11.38 28.69 -16.43
C LYS A 257 -10.63 28.50 -15.10
N ALA A 258 -9.85 27.40 -15.00
CA ALA A 258 -9.04 27.12 -13.81
C ALA A 258 -8.03 28.24 -13.55
N ILE A 259 -7.30 28.69 -14.57
CA ILE A 259 -6.33 29.77 -14.46
C ILE A 259 -7.00 31.07 -13.93
N HIS A 260 -8.17 31.41 -14.46
CA HIS A 260 -8.92 32.60 -13.99
C HIS A 260 -9.30 32.51 -12.50
N GLN A 261 -9.77 31.32 -12.08
CA GLN A 261 -10.11 31.09 -10.68
C GLN A 261 -8.88 31.09 -9.76
N ILE A 262 -7.73 30.59 -10.24
CA ILE A 262 -6.46 30.64 -9.52
C ILE A 262 -6.00 32.10 -9.34
N GLU A 263 -6.11 32.94 -10.37
CA GLU A 263 -5.80 34.36 -10.32
C GLU A 263 -6.66 35.09 -9.28
N ASP A 264 -7.97 34.86 -9.30
CA ASP A 264 -8.92 35.46 -8.34
C ASP A 264 -8.58 35.05 -6.88
N ASP A 265 -8.31 33.77 -6.64
CA ASP A 265 -7.99 33.29 -5.30
C ASP A 265 -6.59 33.72 -4.87
N LEU A 266 -5.62 33.89 -5.80
CA LEU A 266 -4.31 34.46 -5.52
C LEU A 266 -4.45 35.92 -5.02
N HIS A 267 -5.20 36.73 -5.73
CA HIS A 267 -5.40 38.13 -5.31
C HIS A 267 -6.06 38.24 -3.94
N LYS A 268 -7.07 37.43 -3.66
CA LYS A 268 -7.71 37.37 -2.33
C LYS A 268 -6.73 36.96 -1.23
N GLN A 269 -5.92 35.93 -1.48
CA GLN A 269 -4.99 35.42 -0.47
C GLN A 269 -3.80 36.35 -0.23
N VAL A 270 -3.31 37.02 -1.27
CA VAL A 270 -2.26 38.05 -1.15
C VAL A 270 -2.75 39.23 -0.32
N SER A 271 -3.96 39.77 -0.65
CA SER A 271 -4.56 40.84 0.12
C SER A 271 -4.76 40.46 1.59
N TYR A 272 -5.21 39.23 1.84
CA TYR A 272 -5.35 38.72 3.21
C TYR A 272 -4.03 38.71 3.96
N PHE A 273 -2.93 38.24 3.35
CA PHE A 273 -1.62 38.25 3.99
C PHE A 273 -1.11 39.66 4.27
N GLU A 274 -1.34 40.62 3.37
CA GLU A 274 -0.98 42.03 3.57
C GLU A 274 -1.77 42.63 4.75
N GLU A 275 -3.09 42.38 4.83
CA GLU A 275 -3.95 42.86 5.92
C GLU A 275 -3.52 42.33 7.31
N ILE A 276 -3.07 41.08 7.39
CA ILE A 276 -2.60 40.49 8.65
C ILE A 276 -1.11 40.73 8.94
N GLY A 277 -0.45 41.60 8.14
CA GLY A 277 0.94 41.99 8.36
C GLY A 277 1.99 40.94 8.00
N LYS A 278 1.69 40.07 7.01
CA LYS A 278 2.58 39.03 6.49
C LYS A 278 3.04 39.29 5.04
N PRO A 279 3.82 40.39 4.79
CA PRO A 279 4.18 40.77 3.43
C PRO A 279 5.17 39.81 2.75
N TYR A 280 5.96 39.05 3.51
CA TYR A 280 6.87 38.05 2.95
C TYR A 280 6.12 36.85 2.42
N GLU A 281 5.11 36.37 3.15
CA GLU A 281 4.22 35.29 2.72
C GLU A 281 3.40 35.71 1.50
N ALA A 282 2.90 36.94 1.48
CA ALA A 282 2.18 37.53 0.34
C ALA A 282 3.05 37.51 -0.93
N LYS A 283 4.29 38.01 -0.83
CA LYS A 283 5.23 38.04 -1.95
C LYS A 283 5.59 36.64 -2.44
N ARG A 284 5.92 35.73 -1.53
CA ARG A 284 6.27 34.33 -1.85
C ARG A 284 5.14 33.64 -2.60
N LEU A 285 3.92 33.77 -2.10
CA LEU A 285 2.74 33.18 -2.73
C LEU A 285 2.51 33.74 -4.13
N TYR A 286 2.62 35.06 -4.28
CA TYR A 286 2.42 35.74 -5.56
C TYR A 286 3.44 35.25 -6.61
N GLU A 287 4.72 35.23 -6.27
CA GLU A 287 5.80 34.81 -7.17
C GLU A 287 5.62 33.33 -7.56
N ARG A 288 5.33 32.45 -6.60
CA ARG A 288 5.16 31.02 -6.86
C ARG A 288 3.97 30.70 -7.74
N VAL A 289 2.80 31.25 -7.41
CA VAL A 289 1.56 30.94 -8.14
C VAL A 289 1.59 31.57 -9.55
N THR A 290 2.18 32.77 -9.70
CA THR A 290 2.34 33.39 -11.02
C THR A 290 3.23 32.53 -11.92
N TYR A 291 4.35 32.04 -11.39
CA TYR A 291 5.22 31.11 -12.11
C TYR A 291 4.50 29.81 -12.48
N ASP A 292 3.79 29.20 -11.54
CA ASP A 292 3.02 27.98 -11.80
C ASP A 292 1.97 28.18 -12.90
N MET A 293 1.28 29.34 -12.93
CA MET A 293 0.31 29.68 -13.98
C MET A 293 0.95 29.88 -15.35
N GLU A 294 2.11 30.50 -15.42
CA GLU A 294 2.88 30.63 -16.67
C GLU A 294 3.24 29.25 -17.21
N MET A 295 3.76 28.35 -16.35
CA MET A 295 4.07 26.99 -16.75
C MET A 295 2.84 26.24 -17.25
N ILE A 296 1.69 26.38 -16.59
CA ILE A 296 0.44 25.74 -17.03
C ILE A 296 -0.01 26.30 -18.39
N ARG A 297 0.14 27.62 -18.65
CA ARG A 297 -0.24 28.23 -19.94
C ARG A 297 0.66 27.73 -21.08
N GLU A 298 1.96 27.68 -20.86
CA GLU A 298 2.94 27.37 -21.92
C GLU A 298 3.11 25.87 -22.14
N LEU A 299 3.21 25.09 -21.06
CA LEU A 299 3.52 23.65 -21.08
C LEU A 299 2.33 22.73 -20.76
N GLY A 300 1.23 23.30 -20.27
CA GLY A 300 0.06 22.53 -19.83
C GLY A 300 0.22 21.90 -18.44
N HIS A 301 1.37 22.04 -17.77
CA HIS A 301 1.61 21.48 -16.44
C HIS A 301 2.61 22.34 -15.64
N CYS A 302 2.63 22.15 -14.32
CA CYS A 302 3.65 22.72 -13.43
C CYS A 302 4.00 21.70 -12.31
N SER A 303 5.12 21.92 -11.63
CA SER A 303 5.47 21.14 -10.44
C SER A 303 4.43 21.34 -9.34
N GLY A 304 3.80 20.25 -8.87
CA GLY A 304 2.74 20.33 -7.87
C GLY A 304 1.37 20.76 -8.43
N ILE A 305 1.09 20.51 -9.71
CA ILE A 305 -0.19 20.82 -10.37
C ILE A 305 -1.40 20.25 -9.63
N GLU A 306 -1.22 19.15 -8.91
CA GLU A 306 -2.25 18.52 -8.10
C GLU A 306 -2.81 19.46 -7.01
N ASN A 307 -2.03 20.44 -6.55
CA ASN A 307 -2.50 21.44 -5.59
C ASN A 307 -3.56 22.39 -6.18
N TYR A 308 -3.69 22.40 -7.50
CA TYR A 308 -4.71 23.16 -8.26
C TYR A 308 -5.86 22.29 -8.76
N SER A 309 -5.88 20.98 -8.43
CA SER A 309 -6.87 20.00 -8.93
C SER A 309 -8.33 20.42 -8.73
N ARG A 310 -8.62 21.14 -7.65
CA ARG A 310 -9.96 21.67 -7.38
C ARG A 310 -10.47 22.54 -8.53
N TYR A 311 -9.65 23.42 -9.07
CA TYR A 311 -10.01 24.34 -10.13
C TYR A 311 -10.22 23.62 -11.48
N PHE A 312 -9.32 22.68 -11.81
CA PHE A 312 -9.41 21.91 -13.05
C PHE A 312 -10.67 21.06 -13.15
N TYR A 313 -11.14 20.53 -12.00
CA TYR A 313 -12.35 19.70 -11.95
C TYR A 313 -13.61 20.48 -11.55
N GLY A 314 -13.53 21.82 -11.41
CA GLY A 314 -14.67 22.65 -11.03
C GLY A 314 -15.30 22.29 -9.69
N ARG A 315 -14.50 21.76 -8.75
CA ARG A 315 -14.99 21.35 -7.42
C ARG A 315 -15.10 22.55 -6.48
N GLU A 316 -16.12 22.55 -5.64
CA GLU A 316 -16.24 23.53 -4.57
C GLU A 316 -15.20 23.29 -3.46
N ALA A 317 -14.83 24.36 -2.76
CA ALA A 317 -13.88 24.28 -1.64
C ALA A 317 -14.39 23.33 -0.55
N GLY A 318 -13.49 22.47 -0.04
CA GLY A 318 -13.79 21.51 1.01
C GLY A 318 -14.47 20.21 0.56
N THR A 319 -14.88 20.10 -0.72
CA THR A 319 -15.44 18.86 -1.25
C THR A 319 -14.35 17.79 -1.36
N ARG A 320 -14.77 16.52 -1.28
CA ARG A 320 -13.83 15.39 -1.43
C ARG A 320 -13.27 15.30 -2.85
N PRO A 321 -12.02 14.88 -3.04
CA PRO A 321 -11.52 14.56 -4.36
C PRO A 321 -12.15 13.26 -4.90
N TYR A 322 -12.08 13.08 -6.22
CA TYR A 322 -12.30 11.77 -6.83
C TYR A 322 -11.16 10.83 -6.45
N CYS A 323 -11.46 9.56 -6.27
CA CYS A 323 -10.48 8.53 -5.96
C CYS A 323 -10.80 7.23 -6.73
N LEU A 324 -10.02 6.17 -6.53
CA LEU A 324 -10.25 4.90 -7.25
C LEU A 324 -11.67 4.33 -7.03
N LEU A 325 -12.25 4.54 -5.84
CA LEU A 325 -13.60 4.04 -5.53
C LEU A 325 -14.69 4.66 -6.42
N ASP A 326 -14.45 5.86 -6.96
CA ASP A 326 -15.38 6.53 -7.88
C ASP A 326 -15.39 5.92 -9.30
N PHE A 327 -14.39 5.10 -9.63
CA PHE A 327 -14.33 4.36 -10.90
C PHE A 327 -15.08 3.03 -10.84
N PHE A 328 -15.38 2.54 -9.63
CA PHE A 328 -16.21 1.35 -9.45
C PHE A 328 -17.67 1.64 -9.75
N PRO A 329 -18.46 0.65 -10.21
CA PRO A 329 -19.91 0.76 -10.25
C PRO A 329 -20.49 0.87 -8.83
N GLU A 330 -21.73 1.30 -8.70
CA GLU A 330 -22.37 1.44 -7.37
C GLU A 330 -22.43 0.12 -6.58
N ASP A 331 -22.54 -1.01 -7.27
CA ASP A 331 -22.63 -2.34 -6.69
C ASP A 331 -21.29 -3.08 -6.83
N PHE A 332 -20.41 -2.90 -5.85
CA PHE A 332 -19.12 -3.57 -5.76
C PHE A 332 -18.83 -3.98 -4.32
N LEU A 333 -17.90 -4.92 -4.16
CA LEU A 333 -17.43 -5.41 -2.86
C LEU A 333 -16.07 -4.83 -2.52
N ILE A 334 -15.87 -4.44 -1.27
CA ILE A 334 -14.54 -4.16 -0.71
C ILE A 334 -14.13 -5.28 0.23
N VAL A 335 -12.94 -5.80 0.04
CA VAL A 335 -12.29 -6.73 0.97
C VAL A 335 -11.07 -6.03 1.55
N ILE A 336 -11.02 -5.85 2.86
CA ILE A 336 -9.91 -5.20 3.54
C ILE A 336 -9.07 -6.29 4.21
N ASP A 337 -7.92 -6.59 3.60
CA ASP A 337 -6.98 -7.57 4.15
C ASP A 337 -6.17 -6.95 5.30
N GLU A 338 -5.83 -7.79 6.29
CA GLU A 338 -5.23 -7.37 7.57
C GLU A 338 -5.89 -6.09 8.12
N SER A 339 -7.23 -6.14 8.19
CA SER A 339 -8.10 -4.96 8.46
C SER A 339 -7.74 -4.23 9.74
N HIS A 340 -7.28 -4.95 10.78
CA HIS A 340 -6.82 -4.38 12.05
C HIS A 340 -5.63 -3.41 11.92
N VAL A 341 -4.92 -3.43 10.77
CA VAL A 341 -3.87 -2.48 10.41
C VAL A 341 -4.34 -1.51 9.33
N SER A 342 -4.99 -2.03 8.28
CA SER A 342 -5.43 -1.23 7.13
C SER A 342 -6.46 -0.17 7.50
N VAL A 343 -7.41 -0.46 8.37
CA VAL A 343 -8.46 0.49 8.80
C VAL A 343 -7.88 1.66 9.60
N PRO A 344 -7.04 1.45 10.63
CA PRO A 344 -6.36 2.56 11.31
C PRO A 344 -5.50 3.41 10.38
N GLN A 345 -4.83 2.80 9.39
CA GLN A 345 -4.02 3.52 8.40
C GLN A 345 -4.90 4.45 7.55
N ILE A 346 -6.02 3.97 7.01
CA ILE A 346 -6.98 4.80 6.26
C ILE A 346 -7.43 6.01 7.11
N ASN A 347 -7.72 5.78 8.39
CA ASN A 347 -8.16 6.83 9.30
C ASN A 347 -7.07 7.89 9.56
N ALA A 348 -5.81 7.48 9.66
CA ALA A 348 -4.69 8.37 9.97
C ALA A 348 -4.24 9.25 8.79
N MET A 349 -4.43 8.79 7.54
CA MET A 349 -3.89 9.44 6.33
C MET A 349 -4.31 10.90 6.17
N TYR A 350 -5.59 11.21 6.38
CA TYR A 350 -6.10 12.59 6.26
C TYR A 350 -5.45 13.55 7.25
N GLY A 351 -5.25 13.11 8.49
CA GLY A 351 -4.69 13.97 9.55
C GLY A 351 -3.27 14.43 9.25
N GLY A 352 -2.42 13.50 8.83
CA GLY A 352 -1.02 13.77 8.46
C GLY A 352 -0.89 14.71 7.26
N ASP A 353 -1.64 14.45 6.17
CA ASP A 353 -1.63 15.30 4.98
C ASP A 353 -2.12 16.72 5.29
N ARG A 354 -3.21 16.84 6.07
CA ARG A 354 -3.76 18.13 6.48
C ARG A 354 -2.78 18.97 7.29
N ALA A 355 -2.11 18.37 8.28
CA ALA A 355 -1.15 19.09 9.13
C ALA A 355 -0.01 19.67 8.29
N ARG A 356 0.56 18.89 7.39
CA ARG A 356 1.62 19.31 6.48
C ARG A 356 1.17 20.44 5.56
N LYS A 357 0.04 20.33 4.90
CA LYS A 357 -0.49 21.32 3.95
C LYS A 357 -0.92 22.61 4.63
N LYS A 358 -1.42 22.52 5.87
CA LYS A 358 -1.75 23.71 6.66
C LYS A 358 -0.57 24.65 6.78
N ASN A 359 0.62 24.12 7.11
CA ASN A 359 1.84 24.94 7.18
C ASN A 359 2.18 25.57 5.82
N LEU A 360 2.08 24.82 4.72
CA LEU A 360 2.35 25.35 3.38
C LEU A 360 1.43 26.53 3.02
N VAL A 361 0.16 26.46 3.41
CA VAL A 361 -0.82 27.55 3.18
C VAL A 361 -0.59 28.71 4.12
N GLU A 362 -0.42 28.49 5.41
CA GLU A 362 -0.26 29.55 6.43
C GLU A 362 1.03 30.37 6.26
N TYR A 363 2.06 29.78 5.63
CA TYR A 363 3.33 30.45 5.37
C TYR A 363 3.54 30.85 3.90
N GLY A 364 2.46 30.87 3.09
CA GLY A 364 2.48 31.43 1.74
C GLY A 364 3.24 30.61 0.69
N PHE A 365 3.38 29.30 0.87
CA PHE A 365 3.94 28.40 -0.15
C PHE A 365 2.91 27.89 -1.13
N ARG A 366 1.65 27.74 -0.69
CA ARG A 366 0.53 27.23 -1.52
C ARG A 366 -0.76 28.00 -1.24
N LEU A 367 -1.65 28.05 -2.26
CA LEU A 367 -3.01 28.55 -2.09
C LEU A 367 -3.84 27.62 -1.18
N PRO A 368 -4.89 28.15 -0.53
CA PRO A 368 -5.83 27.35 0.27
C PRO A 368 -6.40 26.13 -0.48
N ALA A 369 -6.50 26.18 -1.80
CA ALA A 369 -6.95 25.08 -2.66
C ALA A 369 -6.09 23.82 -2.54
N ALA A 370 -4.82 23.94 -2.13
CA ALA A 370 -3.96 22.79 -1.86
C ALA A 370 -4.51 21.85 -0.78
N MET A 371 -5.33 22.40 0.15
CA MET A 371 -6.01 21.62 1.20
C MET A 371 -7.07 20.66 0.64
N ASP A 372 -7.56 20.91 -0.60
CA ASP A 372 -8.60 20.10 -1.26
C ASP A 372 -8.01 18.95 -2.12
N ASN A 373 -6.68 18.95 -2.31
CA ASN A 373 -5.95 17.78 -2.83
C ASN A 373 -5.51 16.92 -1.64
N ARG A 374 -6.33 16.00 -1.22
CA ARG A 374 -6.16 15.25 0.02
C ARG A 374 -6.65 13.81 -0.14
N PRO A 375 -6.23 12.89 0.71
CA PRO A 375 -6.91 11.60 0.82
C PRO A 375 -8.35 11.80 1.34
N LEU A 376 -9.17 10.80 1.15
CA LEU A 376 -10.50 10.76 1.76
C LEU A 376 -10.39 10.89 3.29
N LYS A 377 -11.38 11.56 3.88
CA LYS A 377 -11.63 11.41 5.31
C LYS A 377 -12.20 10.01 5.57
N PHE A 378 -12.04 9.53 6.80
CA PHE A 378 -12.54 8.20 7.13
C PHE A 378 -14.05 8.04 6.92
N GLU A 379 -14.83 9.05 7.28
CA GLU A 379 -16.28 9.08 7.07
C GLU A 379 -16.66 9.08 5.58
N GLU A 380 -15.87 9.75 4.73
CA GLU A 380 -16.07 9.75 3.27
C GLU A 380 -15.78 8.37 2.68
N PHE A 381 -14.73 7.70 3.18
CA PHE A 381 -14.43 6.31 2.82
C PHE A 381 -15.59 5.38 3.21
N GLN A 382 -16.10 5.48 4.45
CA GLN A 382 -17.22 4.67 4.92
C GLN A 382 -18.49 4.85 4.07
N GLN A 383 -18.77 6.09 3.60
CA GLN A 383 -19.92 6.35 2.73
C GLN A 383 -19.81 5.68 1.36
N LEU A 384 -18.59 5.54 0.82
CA LEU A 384 -18.33 4.87 -0.45
C LEU A 384 -18.27 3.35 -0.29
N ALA A 385 -17.85 2.86 0.87
CA ALA A 385 -17.69 1.45 1.19
C ALA A 385 -19.03 0.83 1.65
N ARG A 386 -19.94 0.55 0.71
CA ARG A 386 -21.30 0.08 1.03
C ARG A 386 -21.35 -1.38 1.51
N GLN A 387 -20.49 -2.24 0.99
CA GLN A 387 -20.36 -3.63 1.43
C GLN A 387 -18.89 -3.96 1.64
N VAL A 388 -18.54 -4.40 2.85
CA VAL A 388 -17.15 -4.66 3.24
C VAL A 388 -17.02 -6.04 3.89
N ILE A 389 -16.00 -6.78 3.49
CA ILE A 389 -15.51 -7.95 4.24
C ILE A 389 -14.17 -7.56 4.87
N TYR A 390 -14.13 -7.54 6.19
CA TYR A 390 -12.90 -7.37 6.96
C TYR A 390 -12.23 -8.73 7.13
N VAL A 391 -10.97 -8.84 6.73
CA VAL A 391 -10.20 -10.08 6.82
C VAL A 391 -9.05 -9.87 7.80
N SER A 392 -9.00 -10.66 8.87
CA SER A 392 -7.93 -10.56 9.86
C SER A 392 -7.78 -11.85 10.67
N ALA A 393 -6.57 -12.14 11.13
CA ALA A 393 -6.32 -13.18 12.15
C ALA A 393 -6.66 -12.69 13.57
N THR A 394 -6.67 -11.36 13.76
CA THR A 394 -6.91 -10.68 15.04
C THR A 394 -7.77 -9.42 14.83
N PRO A 395 -9.06 -9.55 14.51
CA PRO A 395 -9.94 -8.41 14.26
C PRO A 395 -9.91 -7.40 15.41
N ALA A 396 -10.00 -6.11 15.07
CA ALA A 396 -10.06 -5.03 16.04
C ALA A 396 -11.51 -4.73 16.46
N ASP A 397 -11.68 -3.89 17.46
CA ASP A 397 -13.01 -3.55 17.98
C ASP A 397 -13.88 -2.86 16.93
N TYR A 398 -13.25 -2.09 16.04
CA TYR A 398 -13.95 -1.44 14.95
C TYR A 398 -14.63 -2.45 14.00
N GLU A 399 -13.91 -3.47 13.51
CA GLU A 399 -14.47 -4.49 12.61
C GLU A 399 -15.58 -5.27 13.32
N LEU A 400 -15.37 -5.63 14.59
CA LEU A 400 -16.38 -6.34 15.37
C LEU A 400 -17.64 -5.50 15.60
N GLN A 401 -17.50 -4.18 15.80
CA GLN A 401 -18.65 -3.28 15.90
C GLN A 401 -19.38 -3.14 14.59
N GLN A 402 -18.65 -3.02 13.44
CA GLN A 402 -19.26 -2.90 12.13
C GLN A 402 -20.03 -4.17 11.72
N SER A 403 -19.53 -5.35 12.10
CA SER A 403 -20.18 -6.66 11.85
C SER A 403 -21.14 -7.09 12.98
N GLU A 404 -21.51 -6.19 13.89
CA GLU A 404 -22.43 -6.43 15.01
C GLU A 404 -21.99 -7.64 15.90
N GLY A 405 -20.69 -7.89 15.98
CA GLY A 405 -20.10 -9.02 16.70
C GLY A 405 -20.22 -10.36 16.01
N ILE A 406 -20.79 -10.41 14.78
CA ILE A 406 -20.87 -11.63 13.99
C ILE A 406 -19.54 -11.84 13.27
N VAL A 407 -18.88 -12.95 13.56
CA VAL A 407 -17.58 -13.31 12.99
C VAL A 407 -17.67 -14.66 12.32
N VAL A 408 -17.25 -14.71 11.05
CA VAL A 408 -17.06 -15.95 10.32
C VAL A 408 -15.68 -16.50 10.65
N GLU A 409 -15.59 -17.66 11.29
CA GLU A 409 -14.32 -18.25 11.69
C GLU A 409 -13.73 -19.17 10.63
N GLN A 410 -12.43 -19.04 10.37
CA GLN A 410 -11.66 -19.92 9.53
C GLN A 410 -10.32 -20.23 10.21
N VAL A 411 -10.34 -21.17 11.15
CA VAL A 411 -9.17 -21.50 12.01
C VAL A 411 -8.50 -22.81 11.61
N ILE A 412 -9.17 -23.66 10.82
CA ILE A 412 -8.61 -24.93 10.34
C ILE A 412 -7.63 -24.67 9.18
N ARG A 413 -6.42 -25.20 9.31
CA ARG A 413 -5.40 -25.20 8.24
C ARG A 413 -5.51 -26.48 7.43
N PRO A 414 -5.66 -26.43 6.10
CA PRO A 414 -5.68 -27.61 5.24
C PRO A 414 -4.44 -28.52 5.39
N THR A 415 -3.31 -27.93 5.77
CA THR A 415 -2.03 -28.66 5.99
C THR A 415 -2.00 -29.47 7.28
N GLY A 416 -3.00 -29.33 8.15
CA GLY A 416 -3.05 -29.95 9.47
C GLY A 416 -2.10 -29.34 10.51
N LEU A 417 -1.37 -28.27 10.17
CA LEU A 417 -0.42 -27.61 11.08
C LEU A 417 -1.13 -27.01 12.29
N LEU A 418 -0.58 -27.27 13.46
CA LEU A 418 -1.11 -26.81 14.74
C LEU A 418 -0.59 -25.43 15.09
N ASP A 419 -1.36 -24.66 15.86
CA ASP A 419 -0.81 -23.48 16.54
C ASP A 419 0.29 -23.91 17.52
N PRO A 420 1.32 -23.07 17.75
CA PRO A 420 2.47 -23.45 18.58
C PRO A 420 2.07 -23.64 20.06
N ILE A 421 2.81 -24.47 20.76
CA ILE A 421 2.70 -24.57 22.21
C ILE A 421 3.30 -23.32 22.81
N ILE A 422 2.56 -22.66 23.74
CA ILE A 422 3.05 -21.51 24.48
C ILE A 422 3.55 -21.96 25.84
N GLU A 423 4.80 -21.64 26.15
CA GLU A 423 5.39 -21.80 27.48
C GLU A 423 5.62 -20.42 28.11
N VAL A 424 5.26 -20.25 29.37
CA VAL A 424 5.59 -19.06 30.16
C VAL A 424 6.74 -19.41 31.09
N ARG A 425 7.83 -18.64 31.01
CA ARG A 425 9.03 -18.84 31.82
C ARG A 425 9.40 -17.56 32.58
N PRO A 426 10.05 -17.63 33.75
CA PRO A 426 10.48 -16.46 34.49
C PRO A 426 11.39 -15.53 33.69
N SER A 427 11.28 -14.22 33.91
CA SER A 427 12.17 -13.22 33.29
C SER A 427 13.60 -13.26 33.84
N LEU A 428 13.77 -13.79 35.03
CA LEU A 428 15.10 -13.96 35.64
C LEU A 428 15.93 -14.96 34.81
N ASN A 429 17.11 -14.54 34.34
CA ASN A 429 18.01 -15.32 33.47
C ASN A 429 17.38 -15.67 32.09
N GLN A 430 16.43 -14.88 31.62
CA GLN A 430 15.74 -15.12 30.33
C GLN A 430 16.71 -15.27 29.14
N VAL A 431 17.84 -14.56 29.15
CA VAL A 431 18.83 -14.61 28.05
C VAL A 431 19.57 -15.93 28.05
N ASP A 432 19.99 -16.44 29.21
CA ASP A 432 20.72 -17.71 29.32
C ASP A 432 19.82 -18.90 28.96
N ASP A 433 18.57 -18.90 29.46
CA ASP A 433 17.56 -19.91 29.11
C ASP A 433 17.24 -19.89 27.60
N LEU A 434 17.14 -18.70 27.02
CA LEU A 434 16.93 -18.54 25.57
C LEU A 434 18.11 -19.07 24.76
N MET A 435 19.34 -18.86 25.20
CA MET A 435 20.54 -19.38 24.51
C MET A 435 20.52 -20.90 24.42
N GLU A 436 20.13 -21.59 25.49
CA GLU A 436 20.00 -23.06 25.50
C GLU A 436 18.95 -23.52 24.48
N GLU A 437 17.77 -22.87 24.43
CA GLU A 437 16.74 -23.17 23.43
C GLU A 437 17.22 -22.88 22.00
N ILE A 438 17.96 -21.78 21.78
CA ILE A 438 18.55 -21.44 20.48
C ILE A 438 19.48 -22.54 20.02
N GLN A 439 20.42 -23.03 20.86
CA GLN A 439 21.37 -24.08 20.49
C GLN A 439 20.65 -25.37 20.09
N GLN A 440 19.62 -25.78 20.84
CA GLN A 440 18.82 -26.96 20.50
C GLN A 440 18.11 -26.84 19.14
N ARG A 441 17.77 -25.62 18.70
CA ARG A 441 17.13 -25.37 17.40
C ARG A 441 18.14 -25.30 16.26
N ILE A 442 19.31 -24.72 16.50
CA ILE A 442 20.42 -24.68 15.54
C ILE A 442 20.86 -26.10 15.17
N GLU A 443 20.98 -27.04 16.16
CA GLU A 443 21.29 -28.44 15.90
C GLU A 443 20.31 -29.13 14.95
N LYS A 444 19.07 -28.64 14.87
CA LYS A 444 18.00 -29.14 13.97
C LYS A 444 17.88 -28.37 12.66
N ASP A 445 18.78 -27.41 12.42
CA ASP A 445 18.71 -26.47 11.29
C ASP A 445 17.39 -25.68 11.21
N GLU A 446 16.84 -25.30 12.37
CA GLU A 446 15.63 -24.50 12.51
C GLU A 446 15.96 -23.03 12.77
N ARG A 447 15.03 -22.11 12.51
CA ARG A 447 15.20 -20.66 12.68
C ARG A 447 14.42 -20.14 13.88
N ILE A 448 14.94 -19.06 14.47
CA ILE A 448 14.42 -18.48 15.71
C ILE A 448 14.12 -17.00 15.52
N LEU A 449 12.96 -16.55 16.03
CA LEU A 449 12.61 -15.15 16.16
C LEU A 449 12.61 -14.73 17.63
N VAL A 450 13.26 -13.59 17.93
CA VAL A 450 13.29 -13.03 19.29
C VAL A 450 12.74 -11.63 19.27
N THR A 451 11.72 -11.34 20.11
CA THR A 451 11.14 -10.00 20.19
C THR A 451 11.55 -9.29 21.48
N THR A 452 12.05 -8.06 21.34
CA THR A 452 12.44 -7.16 22.41
C THR A 452 11.50 -5.96 22.50
N LEU A 453 11.67 -5.11 23.51
CA LEU A 453 10.86 -3.89 23.70
C LEU A 453 11.46 -2.64 23.08
N THR A 454 12.78 -2.60 22.89
CA THR A 454 13.48 -1.43 22.38
C THR A 454 14.52 -1.80 21.34
N LYS A 455 14.84 -0.85 20.43
CA LYS A 455 15.91 -0.98 19.44
C LYS A 455 17.24 -1.30 20.09
N ARG A 456 17.62 -0.53 21.09
CA ARG A 456 18.86 -0.72 21.84
C ARG A 456 18.97 -2.14 22.42
N MET A 457 17.88 -2.67 23.00
CA MET A 457 17.87 -4.04 23.51
C MET A 457 18.04 -5.07 22.40
N ALA A 458 17.48 -4.82 21.20
CA ALA A 458 17.67 -5.70 20.04
C ALA A 458 19.13 -5.72 19.57
N GLU A 459 19.78 -4.57 19.48
CA GLU A 459 21.18 -4.43 19.10
C GLU A 459 22.10 -5.07 20.14
N GLU A 460 21.95 -4.72 21.42
CA GLU A 460 22.76 -5.29 22.52
C GLU A 460 22.63 -6.81 22.60
N LEU A 461 21.42 -7.35 22.41
CA LEU A 461 21.19 -8.78 22.41
C LEU A 461 21.81 -9.49 21.20
N THR A 462 21.74 -8.85 20.03
CA THR A 462 22.38 -9.37 18.81
C THR A 462 23.89 -9.45 18.99
N ASP A 463 24.52 -8.38 19.50
CA ASP A 463 25.94 -8.34 19.79
C ASP A 463 26.33 -9.42 20.84
N TYR A 464 25.49 -9.63 21.83
CA TYR A 464 25.71 -10.65 22.86
C TYR A 464 25.67 -12.05 22.26
N PHE A 465 24.70 -12.38 21.42
CA PHE A 465 24.60 -13.67 20.75
C PHE A 465 25.76 -13.91 19.79
N MET A 466 26.17 -12.91 19.00
CA MET A 466 27.32 -13.02 18.10
C MET A 466 28.64 -13.29 18.86
N LYS A 467 28.83 -12.70 20.05
CA LYS A 467 29.98 -12.98 20.92
C LYS A 467 30.01 -14.40 21.46
N HIS A 468 28.89 -15.11 21.40
CA HIS A 468 28.74 -16.49 21.80
C HIS A 468 28.61 -17.45 20.61
N ASP A 469 29.12 -17.04 19.44
CA ASP A 469 29.15 -17.80 18.18
C ASP A 469 27.77 -18.21 17.64
N ILE A 470 26.70 -17.47 18.00
CA ILE A 470 25.38 -17.64 17.44
C ILE A 470 25.21 -16.66 16.27
N ARG A 471 24.98 -17.21 15.08
CA ARG A 471 24.74 -16.39 13.87
C ARG A 471 23.42 -15.65 14.00
N THR A 472 23.49 -14.37 14.28
CA THR A 472 22.33 -13.52 14.61
C THR A 472 22.32 -12.28 13.74
N ASN A 473 21.13 -11.83 13.36
CA ASN A 473 20.90 -10.51 12.79
C ASN A 473 19.75 -9.83 13.51
N TYR A 474 19.62 -8.52 13.36
CA TYR A 474 18.52 -7.76 13.96
C TYR A 474 17.75 -6.95 12.92
N ILE A 475 16.51 -6.60 13.28
CA ILE A 475 15.64 -5.78 12.46
C ILE A 475 14.85 -4.79 13.34
N HIS A 476 14.85 -3.52 12.94
CA HIS A 476 14.05 -2.48 13.58
C HIS A 476 13.52 -1.47 12.54
N SER A 477 12.83 -0.41 12.99
CA SER A 477 12.17 0.56 12.09
C SER A 477 13.11 1.28 11.14
N ASP A 478 14.41 1.39 11.47
CA ASP A 478 15.38 2.16 10.70
C ASP A 478 16.08 1.33 9.62
N VAL A 479 15.85 0.00 9.60
CA VAL A 479 16.34 -0.88 8.54
C VAL A 479 15.51 -0.63 7.28
N ASP A 480 16.19 -0.32 6.17
CA ASP A 480 15.54 -0.08 4.88
C ASP A 480 14.72 -1.29 4.40
N THR A 481 13.70 -1.03 3.61
CA THR A 481 12.76 -2.09 3.18
C THR A 481 13.42 -3.14 2.30
N LEU A 482 14.38 -2.75 1.43
CA LEU A 482 15.17 -3.69 0.62
C LEU A 482 16.06 -4.55 1.50
N GLU A 483 16.77 -3.95 2.43
CA GLU A 483 17.62 -4.63 3.39
C GLU A 483 16.80 -5.59 4.26
N ARG A 484 15.57 -5.20 4.64
CA ARG A 484 14.64 -6.05 5.39
C ARG A 484 14.26 -7.31 4.62
N VAL A 485 13.95 -7.21 3.33
CA VAL A 485 13.68 -8.36 2.47
C VAL A 485 14.91 -9.26 2.35
N GLN A 486 16.09 -8.67 2.19
CA GLN A 486 17.35 -9.41 2.13
C GLN A 486 17.63 -10.15 3.45
N ILE A 487 17.44 -9.50 4.61
CA ILE A 487 17.58 -10.14 5.94
C ILE A 487 16.64 -11.35 6.05
N MET A 488 15.41 -11.24 5.55
CA MET A 488 14.45 -12.34 5.59
C MET A 488 14.85 -13.51 4.67
N ASP A 489 15.31 -13.22 3.46
CA ASP A 489 15.82 -14.25 2.55
C ASP A 489 17.09 -14.89 3.08
N ASP A 490 17.94 -14.16 3.78
CA ASP A 490 19.15 -14.66 4.43
C ASP A 490 18.82 -15.57 5.62
N LEU A 491 17.79 -15.24 6.42
CA LEU A 491 17.26 -16.11 7.46
C LEU A 491 16.75 -17.44 6.87
N ARG A 492 15.96 -17.37 5.79
CA ARG A 492 15.48 -18.56 5.08
C ARG A 492 16.61 -19.42 4.51
N ALA A 493 17.60 -18.77 3.91
CA ALA A 493 18.78 -19.44 3.35
C ALA A 493 19.73 -20.01 4.41
N GLY A 494 19.48 -19.75 5.71
CA GLY A 494 20.33 -20.19 6.80
C GLY A 494 21.67 -19.49 6.91
N ARG A 495 21.79 -18.26 6.36
CA ARG A 495 23.00 -17.44 6.54
C ARG A 495 23.19 -17.03 7.99
N PHE A 496 22.09 -16.90 8.72
CA PHE A 496 22.06 -16.78 10.17
C PHE A 496 20.86 -17.55 10.74
N ASP A 497 20.84 -17.78 12.05
CA ASP A 497 19.88 -18.68 12.71
C ASP A 497 18.85 -17.93 13.53
N VAL A 498 19.21 -16.77 14.06
CA VAL A 498 18.39 -15.97 14.98
C VAL A 498 18.15 -14.58 14.38
N LEU A 499 16.89 -14.17 14.35
CA LEU A 499 16.50 -12.80 14.04
C LEU A 499 15.92 -12.13 15.28
N VAL A 500 16.55 -11.05 15.71
CA VAL A 500 16.11 -10.25 16.85
C VAL A 500 15.40 -8.99 16.34
N GLY A 501 14.31 -8.58 16.96
CA GLY A 501 13.65 -7.33 16.57
C GLY A 501 12.63 -6.80 17.59
N VAL A 502 12.31 -5.52 17.45
CA VAL A 502 11.32 -4.86 18.32
C VAL A 502 9.90 -5.16 17.87
N ASN A 503 9.65 -5.09 16.59
CA ASN A 503 8.36 -5.35 15.97
C ASN A 503 8.54 -6.25 14.74
N LEU A 504 8.69 -7.55 14.99
CA LEU A 504 8.75 -8.58 13.94
C LEU A 504 7.36 -8.93 13.38
N LEU A 505 6.34 -8.14 13.73
CA LEU A 505 4.94 -8.45 13.51
C LEU A 505 4.40 -7.93 12.19
N ARG A 506 5.22 -7.21 11.40
CA ARG A 506 4.70 -6.65 10.17
C ARG A 506 4.21 -7.76 9.25
N GLU A 507 2.98 -7.62 8.84
CA GLU A 507 2.18 -8.56 8.08
C GLU A 507 2.89 -8.89 6.74
N GLY A 508 2.64 -10.09 6.23
CA GLY A 508 3.22 -10.56 4.98
C GLY A 508 4.46 -11.43 5.09
N LEU A 509 5.01 -11.63 6.30
CA LEU A 509 6.15 -12.53 6.50
C LEU A 509 5.69 -13.97 6.71
N ASP A 510 5.91 -14.81 5.72
CA ASP A 510 5.68 -16.26 5.77
C ASP A 510 7.02 -17.00 5.91
N LEU A 511 7.34 -17.41 7.11
CA LEU A 511 8.61 -18.04 7.48
C LEU A 511 8.38 -19.46 8.02
N PRO A 512 8.16 -20.46 7.16
CA PRO A 512 7.92 -21.83 7.60
C PRO A 512 9.14 -22.46 8.30
N GLU A 513 10.33 -21.91 8.13
CA GLU A 513 11.57 -22.36 8.75
C GLU A 513 11.65 -22.00 10.24
N VAL A 514 10.84 -21.05 10.72
CA VAL A 514 10.83 -20.60 12.11
C VAL A 514 10.08 -21.60 12.99
N SER A 515 10.80 -22.24 13.89
CA SER A 515 10.26 -23.19 14.87
C SER A 515 10.10 -22.59 16.27
N LEU A 516 10.88 -21.57 16.62
CA LEU A 516 10.82 -20.92 17.92
C LEU A 516 10.57 -19.42 17.80
N VAL A 517 9.62 -18.95 18.59
CA VAL A 517 9.40 -17.52 18.83
C VAL A 517 9.58 -17.24 20.30
N ALA A 518 10.54 -16.39 20.64
CA ALA A 518 10.80 -15.96 22.02
C ALA A 518 10.35 -14.50 22.24
N ILE A 519 9.57 -14.27 23.26
CA ILE A 519 9.03 -12.95 23.61
C ILE A 519 9.63 -12.55 24.96
N LEU A 520 10.61 -11.67 24.95
CA LEU A 520 11.24 -11.15 26.18
C LEU A 520 10.32 -10.12 26.84
N ASP A 521 10.32 -10.09 28.17
CA ASP A 521 9.52 -9.15 28.96
C ASP A 521 8.05 -9.12 28.51
N ALA A 522 7.42 -10.28 28.39
CA ALA A 522 6.06 -10.41 27.86
C ALA A 522 5.00 -9.81 28.80
N ASP A 523 5.30 -9.62 30.08
CA ASP A 523 4.43 -9.02 31.10
C ASP A 523 4.48 -7.48 31.15
N LYS A 524 5.32 -6.84 30.32
CA LYS A 524 5.37 -5.37 30.21
C LYS A 524 4.27 -4.90 29.28
N GLU A 525 3.05 -4.75 29.82
CA GLU A 525 1.88 -4.35 29.06
C GLU A 525 2.12 -3.04 28.28
N GLY A 526 1.64 -3.02 27.03
CA GLY A 526 1.78 -1.90 26.11
C GLY A 526 1.40 -2.33 24.71
N PHE A 527 1.59 -1.44 23.72
CA PHE A 527 1.25 -1.70 22.32
C PHE A 527 1.91 -2.98 21.78
N LEU A 528 3.21 -3.19 22.09
CA LEU A 528 3.98 -4.36 21.63
C LEU A 528 3.66 -5.66 22.40
N ARG A 529 2.92 -5.60 23.49
CA ARG A 529 2.56 -6.75 24.34
C ARG A 529 1.05 -6.84 24.54
N SER A 530 0.26 -6.19 23.67
CA SER A 530 -1.18 -6.35 23.62
C SER A 530 -1.56 -7.77 23.19
N HIS A 531 -2.76 -8.23 23.51
CA HIS A 531 -3.29 -9.52 23.06
C HIS A 531 -3.10 -9.74 21.55
N ARG A 532 -3.44 -8.75 20.70
CA ARG A 532 -3.27 -8.83 19.25
C ARG A 532 -1.81 -9.03 18.86
N SER A 533 -0.92 -8.20 19.42
CA SER A 533 0.51 -8.27 19.16
C SER A 533 1.11 -9.63 19.55
N LEU A 534 0.78 -10.11 20.73
CA LEU A 534 1.23 -11.43 21.23
C LEU A 534 0.71 -12.57 20.33
N THR A 535 -0.59 -12.56 19.97
CA THR A 535 -1.19 -13.59 19.10
C THR A 535 -0.53 -13.64 17.72
N GLN A 536 -0.24 -12.48 17.13
CA GLN A 536 0.47 -12.41 15.84
C GLN A 536 1.91 -12.91 15.94
N THR A 537 2.62 -12.54 16.99
CA THR A 537 4.00 -12.98 17.22
C THR A 537 4.06 -14.49 17.39
N VAL A 538 3.24 -15.05 18.27
CA VAL A 538 3.10 -16.48 18.50
C VAL A 538 2.77 -17.21 17.19
N GLY A 539 1.84 -16.65 16.40
CA GLY A 539 1.41 -17.20 15.12
C GLY A 539 2.53 -17.35 14.06
N ARG A 540 3.68 -16.68 14.23
CA ARG A 540 4.83 -16.86 13.32
C ARG A 540 5.43 -18.28 13.37
N ALA A 541 5.36 -18.95 14.51
CA ALA A 541 5.80 -20.35 14.64
C ALA A 541 4.72 -21.36 14.17
N ALA A 542 3.52 -20.94 13.82
CA ALA A 542 2.42 -21.84 13.43
C ALA A 542 2.58 -22.49 12.05
N ARG A 543 3.61 -22.13 11.29
CA ARG A 543 3.94 -22.72 9.97
C ARG A 543 4.94 -23.86 10.06
N ASN A 544 5.50 -24.10 11.24
CA ASN A 544 6.46 -25.18 11.50
C ASN A 544 5.80 -26.31 12.30
N VAL A 545 6.10 -27.54 11.95
CA VAL A 545 5.60 -28.74 12.66
C VAL A 545 6.06 -28.75 14.13
N HIS A 546 7.26 -28.22 14.40
CA HIS A 546 7.85 -28.11 15.73
C HIS A 546 7.63 -26.74 16.37
N GLY A 547 6.61 -26.00 15.92
CA GLY A 547 6.33 -24.65 16.37
C GLY A 547 6.14 -24.53 17.87
N LYS A 548 6.94 -23.64 18.51
CA LYS A 548 6.92 -23.32 19.93
C LYS A 548 7.03 -21.82 20.13
N ALA A 549 6.34 -21.31 21.14
CA ALA A 549 6.50 -19.93 21.59
C ALA A 549 6.86 -19.90 23.08
N ILE A 550 7.82 -19.07 23.46
CA ILE A 550 8.21 -18.86 24.85
C ILE A 550 7.94 -17.41 25.22
N MET A 551 7.15 -17.19 26.26
CA MET A 551 6.90 -15.88 26.86
C MET A 551 7.69 -15.78 28.16
N TYR A 552 8.69 -14.92 28.20
CA TYR A 552 9.41 -14.63 29.45
C TYR A 552 8.67 -13.55 30.23
N ALA A 553 8.18 -13.93 31.42
CA ALA A 553 7.33 -13.07 32.24
C ALA A 553 7.36 -13.52 33.70
N ASP A 554 7.34 -12.56 34.62
CA ASP A 554 7.24 -12.86 36.06
C ASP A 554 5.78 -13.00 36.52
N ARG A 555 4.84 -12.51 35.72
CA ARG A 555 3.39 -12.64 35.94
C ARG A 555 2.66 -12.81 34.60
N ILE A 556 1.56 -13.55 34.64
CA ILE A 556 0.69 -13.65 33.46
C ILE A 556 -0.26 -12.44 33.47
N THR A 557 -0.23 -11.65 32.40
CA THR A 557 -1.13 -10.51 32.21
C THR A 557 -2.42 -10.94 31.52
N ASP A 558 -3.45 -10.09 31.53
CA ASP A 558 -4.71 -10.37 30.81
C ASP A 558 -4.49 -10.57 29.30
N SER A 559 -3.58 -9.81 28.70
CA SER A 559 -3.20 -9.95 27.29
C SER A 559 -2.53 -11.30 27.01
N MET A 560 -1.64 -11.75 27.88
CA MET A 560 -1.01 -13.06 27.77
C MET A 560 -2.03 -14.18 27.95
N GLN A 561 -2.90 -14.10 28.99
CA GLN A 561 -3.91 -15.13 29.25
C GLN A 561 -4.86 -15.31 28.04
N LYS A 562 -5.38 -14.22 27.48
CA LYS A 562 -6.23 -14.26 26.29
C LYS A 562 -5.52 -14.89 25.09
N THR A 563 -4.22 -14.61 24.91
CA THR A 563 -3.42 -15.20 23.84
C THR A 563 -3.24 -16.70 24.03
N ILE A 564 -2.94 -17.14 25.25
CA ILE A 564 -2.76 -18.55 25.60
C ILE A 564 -4.07 -19.32 25.39
N ASP A 565 -5.17 -18.80 25.91
CA ASP A 565 -6.49 -19.44 25.83
C ASP A 565 -6.92 -19.59 24.36
N GLU A 566 -6.80 -18.53 23.57
CA GLU A 566 -7.18 -18.56 22.15
C GLU A 566 -6.27 -19.47 21.32
N THR A 567 -4.98 -19.49 21.58
CA THR A 567 -4.03 -20.39 20.88
C THR A 567 -4.33 -21.85 21.22
N ASN A 568 -4.62 -22.16 22.49
CA ASN A 568 -5.01 -23.50 22.91
C ASN A 568 -6.34 -23.94 22.28
N ARG A 569 -7.35 -23.08 22.28
CA ARG A 569 -8.64 -23.34 21.62
C ARG A 569 -8.48 -23.70 20.14
N ARG A 570 -7.67 -22.90 19.42
CA ARG A 570 -7.37 -23.14 18.00
C ARG A 570 -6.62 -24.45 17.80
N ARG A 571 -5.64 -24.72 18.65
CA ARG A 571 -4.87 -25.96 18.61
C ARG A 571 -5.74 -27.19 18.84
N GLU A 572 -6.63 -27.18 19.82
CA GLU A 572 -7.57 -28.26 20.11
C GLU A 572 -8.54 -28.50 18.95
N LYS A 573 -9.10 -27.43 18.36
CA LYS A 573 -9.99 -27.52 17.20
C LYS A 573 -9.26 -28.18 16.02
N GLN A 574 -8.01 -27.77 15.75
CA GLN A 574 -7.20 -28.35 14.67
C GLN A 574 -6.84 -29.82 14.94
N LEU A 575 -6.46 -30.17 16.18
CA LEU A 575 -6.16 -31.56 16.54
C LEU A 575 -7.34 -32.47 16.31
N LYS A 576 -8.53 -32.09 16.79
CA LYS A 576 -9.77 -32.83 16.59
C LYS A 576 -10.08 -33.02 15.11
N TYR A 577 -9.95 -31.97 14.32
CA TYR A 577 -10.14 -32.05 12.87
C TYR A 577 -9.15 -33.02 12.20
N ASN A 578 -7.86 -32.96 12.60
CA ASN A 578 -6.84 -33.86 12.06
C ASN A 578 -7.14 -35.32 12.39
N GLU A 579 -7.57 -35.63 13.62
CA GLU A 579 -7.94 -36.97 14.06
C GLU A 579 -9.15 -37.48 13.30
N GLU A 580 -10.22 -36.68 13.14
CA GLU A 580 -11.44 -37.06 12.43
C GLU A 580 -11.20 -37.35 10.94
N HIS A 581 -10.23 -36.64 10.32
CA HIS A 581 -9.94 -36.76 8.88
C HIS A 581 -8.65 -37.54 8.56
N GLY A 582 -7.93 -38.04 9.58
CA GLY A 582 -6.69 -38.79 9.39
C GLY A 582 -5.56 -37.97 8.79
N ILE A 583 -5.52 -36.65 9.08
CA ILE A 583 -4.54 -35.71 8.53
C ILE A 583 -3.27 -35.71 9.39
N THR A 584 -2.13 -35.96 8.78
CA THR A 584 -0.83 -35.77 9.41
C THR A 584 -0.31 -34.36 9.09
N PRO A 585 0.07 -33.55 10.09
CA PRO A 585 0.61 -32.21 9.87
C PRO A 585 1.80 -32.21 8.92
N GLN A 586 1.75 -31.39 7.87
CA GLN A 586 2.82 -31.29 6.87
C GLN A 586 3.26 -29.86 6.69
N GLN A 587 4.56 -29.64 6.72
CA GLN A 587 5.17 -28.34 6.46
C GLN A 587 5.21 -28.08 4.95
N ILE A 588 4.76 -26.90 4.55
CA ILE A 588 4.85 -26.47 3.15
C ILE A 588 6.29 -26.08 2.85
N LYS A 589 6.96 -26.80 1.94
CA LYS A 589 8.25 -26.38 1.38
C LYS A 589 7.98 -25.45 0.20
N LYS A 590 8.04 -24.14 0.42
CA LYS A 590 8.00 -23.16 -0.68
C LYS A 590 9.40 -23.09 -1.31
N GLY A 591 9.51 -23.54 -2.57
CA GLY A 591 10.74 -23.51 -3.35
C GLY A 591 11.07 -22.17 -4.03
N ARG A 592 10.37 -21.06 -3.73
CA ARG A 592 10.59 -19.75 -4.36
C ARG A 592 11.09 -18.73 -3.34
N LYS A 593 12.16 -18.02 -3.68
CA LYS A 593 12.66 -16.88 -2.92
C LYS A 593 11.63 -15.74 -2.96
N MET A 594 11.57 -14.94 -1.91
CA MET A 594 10.68 -13.76 -1.86
C MET A 594 11.10 -12.72 -2.91
N THR A 595 12.41 -12.64 -3.20
CA THR A 595 12.97 -11.93 -4.35
C THR A 595 12.42 -12.44 -5.68
N ASP A 596 12.15 -13.74 -5.85
CA ASP A 596 11.59 -14.31 -7.09
C ASP A 596 10.10 -13.97 -7.26
N LEU A 597 9.36 -13.72 -6.20
CA LEU A 597 7.97 -13.22 -6.27
C LEU A 597 7.92 -11.73 -6.65
N ILE A 598 8.90 -10.96 -6.21
CA ILE A 598 9.08 -9.56 -6.59
C ILE A 598 9.69 -9.48 -8.00
N SER A 599 10.61 -10.39 -8.35
CA SER A 599 11.29 -10.46 -9.64
C SER A 599 10.56 -11.29 -10.71
N ALA A 600 9.65 -12.20 -10.38
CA ALA A 600 8.84 -12.90 -11.39
C ALA A 600 7.90 -11.97 -12.16
N ASN A 601 7.59 -10.80 -11.59
CA ASN A 601 7.04 -9.68 -12.35
C ASN A 601 8.12 -8.85 -13.07
N ALA A 602 9.41 -9.07 -12.77
CA ALA A 602 10.55 -8.39 -13.38
C ALA A 602 11.31 -9.25 -14.42
N GLU A 603 11.17 -10.59 -14.41
CA GLU A 603 11.78 -11.46 -15.41
C GLU A 603 11.04 -11.48 -16.77
N ALA A 604 9.84 -10.91 -16.83
CA ALA A 604 9.24 -10.57 -18.13
C ALA A 604 9.96 -9.40 -18.82
N HIS A 605 10.72 -8.58 -18.06
CA HIS A 605 11.48 -7.44 -18.59
C HIS A 605 12.78 -7.29 -17.78
N ALA A 606 13.86 -7.85 -18.31
CA ALA A 606 15.22 -7.67 -17.81
C ALA A 606 15.62 -6.19 -17.93
N GLU A 607 15.46 -5.43 -16.86
CA GLU A 607 16.19 -4.20 -16.51
C GLU A 607 15.49 -3.28 -15.50
N THR A 608 14.44 -3.73 -14.81
CA THR A 608 13.86 -2.91 -13.75
C THR A 608 14.32 -3.37 -12.36
N ARG A 609 15.09 -2.52 -11.69
CA ARG A 609 15.45 -2.68 -10.27
C ARG A 609 14.17 -2.69 -9.46
N ALA A 610 13.98 -3.73 -8.65
CA ALA A 610 12.83 -3.84 -7.77
C ALA A 610 12.77 -2.62 -6.84
N TYR A 611 11.67 -1.86 -6.94
CA TYR A 611 11.38 -0.78 -6.03
C TYR A 611 10.54 -1.29 -4.85
N ILE A 612 10.93 -0.87 -3.67
CA ILE A 612 10.17 -1.08 -2.44
C ILE A 612 9.95 0.29 -1.81
N GLU A 613 8.69 0.66 -1.64
CA GLU A 613 8.29 1.92 -1.01
C GLU A 613 8.92 2.05 0.38
N PRO A 614 9.53 3.18 0.72
CA PRO A 614 9.78 3.50 2.12
C PRO A 614 8.45 3.45 2.85
N GLU A 615 8.34 2.59 3.86
CA GLU A 615 7.12 2.54 4.65
C GLU A 615 6.79 3.95 5.16
N GLU A 616 5.58 4.44 4.83
CA GLU A 616 5.06 5.63 5.48
C GLU A 616 5.08 5.37 6.98
N ARG A 617 6.11 5.87 7.63
CA ARG A 617 6.16 5.89 9.09
C ARG A 617 4.89 6.59 9.54
N MET A 618 4.15 6.00 10.45
CA MET A 618 3.22 6.75 11.31
C MET A 618 4.08 7.79 12.05
N ALA A 619 4.44 8.83 11.33
CA ALA A 619 5.32 9.86 11.82
C ALA A 619 4.50 11.04 12.28
N VAL A 620 4.42 11.13 13.51
CA VAL A 620 4.60 12.45 14.12
C VAL A 620 6.07 12.83 13.83
N ALA A 621 6.31 13.79 12.92
CA ALA A 621 7.49 14.64 12.73
C ALA A 621 8.84 14.06 12.22
N ASP A 622 9.06 12.79 11.98
CA ASP A 622 10.40 12.22 11.76
C ASP A 622 10.95 12.09 10.31
N PRO A 623 10.18 12.13 9.20
CA PRO A 623 10.76 11.95 7.86
C PRO A 623 11.56 13.13 7.33
N ILE A 624 11.49 14.27 7.99
CA ILE A 624 12.01 15.55 7.50
C ILE A 624 13.50 15.71 7.82
N MET A 625 13.96 15.10 8.91
CA MET A 625 15.35 15.24 9.38
C MET A 625 16.36 14.53 8.46
N GLU A 626 15.99 13.43 7.81
CA GLU A 626 16.89 12.69 6.91
C GLU A 626 17.34 13.48 5.67
N TYR A 627 16.52 14.43 5.22
CA TYR A 627 16.77 15.20 4.00
C TYR A 627 17.43 16.56 4.25
N MET A 628 17.71 16.93 5.51
CA MET A 628 18.36 18.20 5.85
C MET A 628 19.83 18.18 5.44
N THR A 629 20.29 19.28 4.87
CA THR A 629 21.73 19.48 4.61
C THR A 629 22.49 19.63 5.93
N ARG A 630 23.81 19.43 5.90
CA ARG A 630 24.67 19.56 7.09
C ARG A 630 24.49 20.90 7.80
N ASP A 631 24.47 22.01 7.05
CA ASP A 631 24.25 23.36 7.59
C ASP A 631 22.86 23.55 8.20
N GLN A 632 21.85 22.88 7.65
CA GLN A 632 20.49 22.90 8.18
C GLN A 632 20.37 22.10 9.47
N LEU A 633 21.03 20.94 9.56
CA LEU A 633 21.11 20.13 10.78
C LEU A 633 21.79 20.88 11.91
N GLU A 634 22.93 21.54 11.65
CA GLU A 634 23.64 22.33 12.66
C GLU A 634 22.79 23.49 13.21
N LYS A 635 22.09 24.22 12.34
CA LYS A 635 21.17 25.29 12.76
C LYS A 635 19.96 24.75 13.55
N SER A 636 19.46 23.61 13.18
CA SER A 636 18.31 22.97 13.88
C SER A 636 18.73 22.46 15.26
N ILE A 637 19.88 21.85 15.38
CA ILE A 637 20.47 21.43 16.68
C ILE A 637 20.62 22.63 17.64
N GLU A 638 21.14 23.73 17.13
CA GLU A 638 21.33 24.95 17.98
C GLU A 638 19.98 25.54 18.41
N ARG A 639 18.95 25.48 17.54
CA ARG A 639 17.62 25.96 17.85
C ARG A 639 16.90 25.05 18.87
N SER A 640 16.90 23.73 18.68
CA SER A 640 16.31 22.77 19.63
C SER A 640 17.01 22.83 20.98
N ARG A 641 18.32 23.10 21.01
CA ARG A 641 19.10 23.37 22.25
C ARG A 641 18.60 24.60 22.99
N LYS A 642 18.32 25.70 22.27
CA LYS A 642 17.76 26.92 22.90
C LYS A 642 16.35 26.68 23.44
N LEU A 643 15.49 26.02 22.66
CA LEU A 643 14.12 25.68 23.08
C LEU A 643 14.09 24.75 24.29
N MET A 644 14.97 23.75 24.32
CA MET A 644 15.16 22.88 25.48
C MET A 644 15.52 23.67 26.75
N GLN A 645 16.46 24.64 26.63
CA GLN A 645 16.86 25.47 27.77
C GLN A 645 15.74 26.41 28.21
N GLU A 646 14.93 26.94 27.31
CA GLU A 646 13.80 27.80 27.62
C GLU A 646 12.67 27.01 28.30
N ALA A 647 12.35 25.81 27.83
CA ALA A 647 11.38 24.91 28.46
C ALA A 647 11.85 24.49 29.86
N ALA A 648 13.13 24.15 30.01
CA ALA A 648 13.72 23.84 31.32
C ALA A 648 13.63 25.00 32.31
N LYS A 649 13.84 26.26 31.85
CA LYS A 649 13.68 27.46 32.68
C LYS A 649 12.23 27.69 33.10
N LYS A 650 11.26 27.26 32.28
CA LYS A 650 9.83 27.32 32.58
C LYS A 650 9.35 26.14 33.42
N LEU A 651 10.25 25.22 33.81
CA LEU A 651 9.98 23.96 34.51
C LEU A 651 9.06 22.99 33.77
N ASP A 652 8.96 23.15 32.44
CA ASP A 652 8.27 22.19 31.56
C ASP A 652 9.25 21.09 31.13
N PHE A 653 9.39 20.09 31.99
CA PHE A 653 10.35 18.99 31.79
C PHE A 653 9.91 18.02 30.69
N ILE A 654 8.64 17.99 30.33
CA ILE A 654 8.13 17.14 29.23
C ILE A 654 8.55 17.75 27.91
N GLU A 655 8.30 19.02 27.69
CA GLU A 655 8.69 19.76 26.50
C GLU A 655 10.22 19.84 26.36
N ALA A 656 10.94 20.05 27.46
CA ALA A 656 12.40 20.03 27.49
C ALA A 656 12.98 18.65 27.08
N ALA A 657 12.35 17.56 27.52
CA ALA A 657 12.76 16.20 27.12
C ALA A 657 12.53 15.94 25.63
N GLN A 658 11.43 16.42 25.06
CA GLN A 658 11.14 16.32 23.62
C GLN A 658 12.19 17.03 22.77
N TYR A 659 12.54 18.29 23.10
CA TYR A 659 13.59 19.03 22.38
C TYR A 659 14.97 18.42 22.56
N ARG A 660 15.27 17.82 23.71
CA ARG A 660 16.52 17.07 23.92
C ARG A 660 16.61 15.85 23.02
N ASP A 661 15.55 15.06 22.95
CA ASP A 661 15.53 13.84 22.16
C ASP A 661 15.59 14.15 20.65
N GLU A 662 14.93 15.23 20.22
CA GLU A 662 15.03 15.77 18.85
C GLU A 662 16.46 16.25 18.54
N MET A 663 17.10 16.97 19.43
CA MET A 663 18.48 17.43 19.29
C MET A 663 19.45 16.26 19.17
N LEU A 664 19.35 15.25 20.03
CA LEU A 664 20.22 14.08 20.01
C LEU A 664 20.12 13.31 18.70
N ARG A 665 18.92 13.14 18.16
CA ARG A 665 18.71 12.51 16.86
C ARG A 665 19.39 13.28 15.73
N MET A 666 19.24 14.61 15.70
CA MET A 666 19.91 15.46 14.70
C MET A 666 21.44 15.44 14.85
N GLU A 667 21.97 15.35 16.08
CA GLU A 667 23.42 15.21 16.33
C GLU A 667 23.98 13.86 15.84
N GLU A 668 23.19 12.78 15.94
CA GLU A 668 23.54 11.47 15.38
C GLU A 668 23.57 11.52 13.85
N MET A 669 22.55 12.06 13.22
CA MET A 669 22.48 12.23 11.77
C MET A 669 23.58 13.14 11.22
N LEU A 670 24.01 14.14 11.98
CA LEU A 670 25.13 15.02 11.59
C LEU A 670 26.47 14.28 11.61
N LYS A 671 26.62 13.23 12.41
CA LYS A 671 27.82 12.39 12.43
C LYS A 671 27.88 11.41 11.27
N GLU A 672 26.70 11.00 10.75
CA GLU A 672 26.58 10.07 9.63
C GLU A 672 26.71 10.76 8.26
N LYS A 673 26.46 12.09 8.18
CA LYS A 673 26.65 12.94 6.99
C LYS A 673 27.99 13.70 7.03
#